data_c8875e207cc3b3a7a993808030ff3549
#
_entry.id   c8875e207cc3b3a7a993808030ff3549
#
_cell.length_a   1.000
_cell.length_b   1.000
_cell.length_c   1.000
_cell.angle_alpha   90.00
_cell.angle_beta   90.00
_cell.angle_gamma   90.00
#
_symmetry.space_group_name_H-M   'P 1'
#
loop_
_entity.id
_entity.type
_entity.pdbx_description
1 polymer ?
#
loop_
_entity_poly.entity_id
_entity_poly.type
_entity_poly.pdbx_seq_one_letter_code
_entity_poly.pdbx_strand_id
1 'polypeptide(L)'
;MPIPRASFVAVFIVVSLCSAAAQDVPQVTVSRLTDGEGPTIDGRVSETEWQLAEPYGDFIQQEPNEGQPSTERTEVRFLIDTRNLYIAVICYDSSPAEIVVSESRRDASLADTDSIEILLDTFNDGQNAFVFGTNPFGIELDGQVMGEGQTSAGGFIQSGVGGSQRGQVRGFNANWDADWTVRASTTERGWEAEFAIPLRTLRYNPGPDRTWGLNVMRNIRRKNEQVFLSPVPRGYSLYRVSASGKLNGLSLPTRRDLRFIPYVSGSVNDDRTLRTNGVDRTGRLGIDAKWGVRADLTLDATVNTDFAQVEADEEQVNLTRFALVFPEKRPFFLENAQLFQVGQPQGVDLFFSRRIGLDPTGQPIDILGGARLSGKLGGGYNVGLLNLQTDQAFDHRTGAPLASANNFTVVRLQREIGRSNFGGIVVNRQGTGSLASTDDFNRAYGLDGAWQTSANGRLFAFFARTDSPASKGGSDYAGRVYYNYAGPVWSTAAGYSQVGDRFNPEVGFLQRSAYRRLESRYGFSYQPKRWPSIRRLVSTLNYNVFLDLQNRLESTYGHWHVFEVQPQRGGRITYTMDIAQDRPLRPFTVYQDVAGRRVIIPPGEYVSVSGGVEYISDPSAPVNVAVQTKNGRFYDGDHFGWEFALGARLGARLISSA
;
A
#
# COMPACT_ATOMS: atom_id res chain seq x y z
N MET A 1 -1.86 -20.37 -49.87
CA MET A 1 -0.57 -20.23 -49.18
C MET A 1 -0.78 -20.66 -47.76
N PRO A 2 -0.03 -21.65 -47.27
CA PRO A 2 -0.24 -22.22 -45.92
C PRO A 2 0.35 -21.31 -44.84
N ILE A 3 -0.39 -21.22 -43.74
CA ILE A 3 -0.05 -20.50 -42.49
C ILE A 3 1.09 -21.24 -41.79
N PRO A 4 2.16 -20.58 -41.33
CA PRO A 4 3.21 -21.25 -40.57
C PRO A 4 2.71 -21.57 -39.15
N ARG A 5 2.94 -22.83 -38.74
CA ARG A 5 2.71 -23.33 -37.38
C ARG A 5 3.67 -22.62 -36.42
N ALA A 6 3.12 -21.87 -35.47
CA ALA A 6 3.88 -21.33 -34.35
C ALA A 6 4.30 -22.49 -33.43
N SER A 7 5.60 -22.74 -33.37
CA SER A 7 6.18 -23.68 -32.42
C SER A 7 6.16 -23.07 -31.03
N PHE A 8 5.41 -23.67 -30.13
CA PHE A 8 5.49 -23.40 -28.70
C PHE A 8 6.82 -23.98 -28.15
N VAL A 9 7.75 -23.11 -27.80
CA VAL A 9 8.93 -23.49 -27.03
C VAL A 9 8.50 -23.60 -25.57
N ALA A 10 8.38 -24.83 -25.08
CA ALA A 10 8.20 -25.11 -23.67
C ALA A 10 9.54 -24.91 -22.95
N VAL A 11 9.66 -23.83 -22.18
CA VAL A 11 10.78 -23.62 -21.28
C VAL A 11 10.56 -24.47 -20.03
N PHE A 12 11.26 -25.57 -19.91
CA PHE A 12 11.35 -26.35 -18.68
C PHE A 12 12.22 -25.61 -17.67
N ILE A 13 11.61 -25.06 -16.62
CA ILE A 13 12.33 -24.55 -15.47
C ILE A 13 12.70 -25.74 -14.57
N VAL A 14 13.97 -26.09 -14.56
CA VAL A 14 14.53 -27.04 -13.59
C VAL A 14 14.60 -26.32 -12.24
N VAL A 15 13.71 -26.67 -11.33
CA VAL A 15 13.75 -26.18 -9.94
C VAL A 15 14.75 -27.04 -9.18
N SER A 16 15.96 -26.54 -8.97
CA SER A 16 16.90 -27.12 -8.00
C SER A 16 16.36 -26.88 -6.59
N LEU A 17 15.96 -27.96 -5.92
CA LEU A 17 15.65 -27.99 -4.50
C LEU A 17 16.97 -27.84 -3.71
N CYS A 18 17.42 -26.62 -3.43
CA CYS A 18 18.34 -26.37 -2.34
C CYS A 18 17.56 -26.40 -1.03
N SER A 19 17.81 -27.41 -0.20
CA SER A 19 17.38 -27.44 1.20
C SER A 19 18.06 -26.27 1.91
N ALA A 20 17.33 -25.19 2.17
CA ALA A 20 17.77 -24.17 3.12
C ALA A 20 17.75 -24.81 4.50
N ALA A 21 18.90 -24.81 5.19
CA ALA A 21 18.95 -25.10 6.62
C ALA A 21 17.99 -24.15 7.33
N ALA A 22 17.13 -24.67 8.18
CA ALA A 22 16.25 -23.84 9.02
C ALA A 22 17.17 -22.98 9.89
N GLN A 23 17.20 -21.67 9.66
CA GLN A 23 17.82 -20.74 10.61
C GLN A 23 16.95 -20.73 11.86
N ASP A 24 17.59 -20.88 13.02
CA ASP A 24 16.91 -20.69 14.31
C ASP A 24 16.38 -19.27 14.36
N VAL A 25 15.05 -19.13 14.41
CA VAL A 25 14.41 -17.82 14.53
C VAL A 25 14.54 -17.31 15.96
N PRO A 26 14.83 -16.02 16.19
CA PRO A 26 14.93 -15.43 17.52
C PRO A 26 13.69 -15.70 18.35
N GLN A 27 13.91 -16.12 19.59
CA GLN A 27 12.87 -16.34 20.59
C GLN A 27 12.98 -15.22 21.63
N VAL A 28 11.97 -14.38 21.69
CA VAL A 28 11.87 -13.25 22.63
C VAL A 28 10.75 -13.56 23.61
N THR A 29 10.97 -13.31 24.89
CA THR A 29 9.96 -13.50 25.93
C THR A 29 9.57 -12.15 26.53
N VAL A 30 8.28 -11.88 26.63
CA VAL A 30 7.76 -10.69 27.29
C VAL A 30 7.72 -10.89 28.80
N SER A 31 8.13 -9.90 29.57
CA SER A 31 7.97 -9.91 31.03
C SER A 31 6.65 -9.24 31.43
N ARG A 32 5.96 -9.81 32.40
CA ARG A 32 4.65 -9.34 32.85
C ARG A 32 4.76 -8.34 33.98
N LEU A 33 4.03 -7.24 33.85
CA LEU A 33 3.86 -6.25 34.92
C LEU A 33 2.55 -6.45 35.68
N THR A 34 2.50 -5.95 36.90
CA THR A 34 1.24 -5.75 37.64
C THR A 34 0.46 -4.61 37.00
N ASP A 35 -0.86 -4.72 36.98
CA ASP A 35 -1.71 -3.70 36.37
C ASP A 35 -1.55 -2.33 37.03
N GLY A 36 -1.27 -1.33 36.23
CA GLY A 36 -1.07 0.05 36.66
C GLY A 36 0.37 0.42 37.04
N GLU A 37 1.31 -0.53 36.96
CA GLU A 37 2.74 -0.31 37.22
C GLU A 37 3.55 -0.24 35.90
N GLY A 38 2.97 0.26 34.84
CA GLY A 38 3.67 0.47 33.56
C GLY A 38 4.69 1.61 33.63
N PRO A 39 5.80 1.52 32.85
CA PRO A 39 6.81 2.58 32.83
C PRO A 39 6.23 3.91 32.34
N THR A 40 6.82 5.01 32.78
CA THR A 40 6.53 6.34 32.25
C THR A 40 7.16 6.46 30.87
N ILE A 41 6.37 6.79 29.85
CA ILE A 41 6.86 6.94 28.49
C ILE A 41 7.39 8.36 28.30
N ASP A 42 8.66 8.58 28.62
CA ASP A 42 9.32 9.90 28.53
C ASP A 42 10.45 9.93 27.46
N GLY A 43 10.79 8.77 26.89
CA GLY A 43 11.82 8.60 25.87
C GLY A 43 13.20 8.29 26.46
N ARG A 44 13.28 7.90 27.72
CA ARG A 44 14.50 7.47 28.40
C ARG A 44 14.27 6.12 29.05
N VAL A 45 15.10 5.15 28.73
CA VAL A 45 15.01 3.81 29.29
C VAL A 45 15.73 3.78 30.64
N SER A 46 15.13 4.41 31.64
CA SER A 46 15.72 4.61 32.97
C SER A 46 14.88 4.02 34.11
N GLU A 47 13.61 3.74 33.89
CA GLU A 47 12.70 3.21 34.91
C GLU A 47 13.08 1.80 35.34
N THR A 48 12.82 1.52 36.62
CA THR A 48 13.17 0.22 37.27
C THR A 48 12.41 -0.95 36.65
N GLU A 49 11.23 -0.69 36.10
CA GLU A 49 10.38 -1.68 35.43
C GLU A 49 11.08 -2.31 34.22
N TRP A 50 11.91 -1.55 33.50
CA TRP A 50 12.69 -2.06 32.37
C TRP A 50 13.75 -3.09 32.77
N GLN A 51 14.15 -3.12 34.07
CA GLN A 51 15.09 -4.12 34.55
C GLN A 51 14.45 -5.50 34.69
N LEU A 52 13.10 -5.58 34.72
CA LEU A 52 12.38 -6.85 34.75
C LEU A 52 12.38 -7.56 33.38
N ALA A 53 12.65 -6.82 32.30
CA ALA A 53 12.65 -7.35 30.96
C ALA A 53 14.06 -7.74 30.49
N GLU A 54 14.18 -8.93 29.92
CA GLU A 54 15.41 -9.39 29.29
C GLU A 54 15.75 -8.53 28.08
N PRO A 55 17.01 -8.08 27.91
CA PRO A 55 17.45 -7.35 26.73
C PRO A 55 17.77 -8.30 25.57
N TYR A 56 17.26 -7.99 24.38
CA TYR A 56 17.55 -8.70 23.14
C TYR A 56 18.32 -7.78 22.19
N GLY A 57 19.42 -8.26 21.59
CA GLY A 57 20.33 -7.36 20.89
C GLY A 57 21.12 -7.94 19.72
N ASP A 58 20.91 -9.19 19.32
CA ASP A 58 21.68 -9.84 18.26
C ASP A 58 21.15 -9.48 16.86
N PHE A 59 21.27 -8.20 16.50
CA PHE A 59 20.83 -7.70 15.20
C PHE A 59 21.80 -8.07 14.09
N ILE A 60 21.23 -8.51 12.95
CA ILE A 60 21.97 -8.96 11.77
C ILE A 60 21.71 -7.99 10.61
N GLN A 61 22.77 -7.63 9.90
CA GLN A 61 22.70 -6.77 8.73
C GLN A 61 21.99 -7.45 7.57
N GLN A 62 21.08 -6.70 6.93
CA GLN A 62 20.64 -6.94 5.57
C GLN A 62 21.47 -6.11 4.59
N GLU A 63 21.75 -4.86 4.95
CA GLU A 63 22.55 -3.89 4.19
C GLU A 63 23.61 -3.27 5.10
N PRO A 64 24.83 -2.99 4.65
CA PRO A 64 25.41 -3.33 3.35
C PRO A 64 25.95 -4.77 3.29
N ASN A 65 26.17 -5.46 4.42
CA ASN A 65 26.85 -6.75 4.50
C ASN A 65 25.91 -7.83 5.05
N GLU A 66 25.06 -8.39 4.17
CA GLU A 66 24.06 -9.39 4.56
C GLU A 66 24.65 -10.53 5.39
N GLY A 67 23.98 -10.82 6.51
CA GLY A 67 24.37 -11.90 7.42
C GLY A 67 25.48 -11.55 8.40
N GLN A 68 26.07 -10.33 8.36
CA GLN A 68 27.03 -9.87 9.35
C GLN A 68 26.33 -9.27 10.56
N PRO A 69 26.94 -9.29 11.76
CA PRO A 69 26.43 -8.57 12.91
C PRO A 69 26.29 -7.06 12.64
N SER A 70 25.36 -6.41 13.34
CA SER A 70 25.23 -4.95 13.34
C SER A 70 26.53 -4.26 13.76
N THR A 71 26.87 -3.14 13.10
CA THR A 71 28.06 -2.35 13.49
C THR A 71 27.82 -1.45 14.68
N GLU A 72 26.57 -1.18 15.03
CA GLU A 72 26.16 -0.45 16.23
C GLU A 72 25.19 -1.32 17.02
N ARG A 73 25.42 -1.41 18.34
CA ARG A 73 24.59 -2.23 19.22
C ARG A 73 23.16 -1.67 19.28
N THR A 74 22.19 -2.56 19.28
CA THR A 74 20.78 -2.25 19.56
C THR A 74 20.30 -3.16 20.68
N GLU A 75 19.50 -2.65 21.59
CA GLU A 75 18.90 -3.42 22.67
C GLU A 75 17.40 -3.13 22.70
N VAL A 76 16.59 -4.19 22.77
CA VAL A 76 15.14 -4.09 22.82
C VAL A 76 14.61 -4.90 24.01
N ARG A 77 13.64 -4.35 24.72
CA ARG A 77 12.99 -4.97 25.89
C ARG A 77 11.49 -4.92 25.75
N PHE A 78 10.79 -5.93 26.28
CA PHE A 78 9.35 -6.09 26.16
C PHE A 78 8.69 -6.33 27.51
N LEU A 79 7.71 -5.49 27.84
CA LEU A 79 6.87 -5.62 29.03
C LEU A 79 5.41 -5.62 28.63
N ILE A 80 4.56 -6.30 29.39
CA ILE A 80 3.11 -6.32 29.13
C ILE A 80 2.34 -6.28 30.45
N ASP A 81 1.26 -5.50 30.45
CA ASP A 81 0.18 -5.57 31.45
C ASP A 81 -1.15 -5.99 30.80
N THR A 82 -2.28 -5.85 31.49
CA THR A 82 -3.61 -6.17 30.92
C THR A 82 -4.10 -5.13 29.92
N ARG A 83 -3.42 -3.99 29.77
CA ARG A 83 -3.86 -2.86 28.94
C ARG A 83 -2.93 -2.59 27.77
N ASN A 84 -1.62 -2.68 27.99
CA ASN A 84 -0.61 -2.22 27.06
C ASN A 84 0.49 -3.25 26.86
N LEU A 85 1.06 -3.27 25.68
CA LEU A 85 2.39 -3.77 25.38
C LEU A 85 3.35 -2.58 25.42
N TYR A 86 4.41 -2.67 26.22
CA TYR A 86 5.46 -1.66 26.32
C TYR A 86 6.74 -2.20 25.70
N ILE A 87 7.42 -1.34 24.93
CA ILE A 87 8.66 -1.71 24.24
C ILE A 87 9.68 -0.60 24.48
N ALA A 88 10.84 -0.94 25.03
CA ALA A 88 11.97 -0.04 25.13
C ALA A 88 13.04 -0.41 24.11
N VAL A 89 13.64 0.59 23.49
CA VAL A 89 14.72 0.43 22.52
C VAL A 89 15.86 1.36 22.86
N ILE A 90 17.08 0.81 22.95
CA ILE A 90 18.31 1.56 23.12
C ILE A 90 19.15 1.35 21.86
N CYS A 91 19.32 2.40 21.09
CA CYS A 91 20.12 2.43 19.87
C CYS A 91 21.48 3.05 20.18
N TYR A 92 22.45 2.22 20.56
CA TYR A 92 23.82 2.70 20.76
C TYR A 92 24.41 3.20 19.45
N ASP A 93 25.23 4.23 19.52
CA ASP A 93 25.92 4.78 18.35
C ASP A 93 27.31 5.27 18.76
N SER A 94 28.32 4.90 18.00
CA SER A 94 29.72 5.29 18.25
C SER A 94 29.98 6.78 17.96
N SER A 95 29.08 7.46 17.27
CA SER A 95 29.12 8.89 16.94
C SER A 95 27.75 9.53 17.13
N PRO A 96 27.26 9.71 18.38
CA PRO A 96 25.89 10.20 18.63
C PRO A 96 25.60 11.58 18.03
N ALA A 97 26.62 12.41 17.85
CA ALA A 97 26.49 13.73 17.21
C ALA A 97 26.22 13.65 15.70
N GLU A 98 26.46 12.49 15.07
CA GLU A 98 26.25 12.25 13.65
C GLU A 98 24.95 11.49 13.36
N ILE A 99 24.11 11.25 14.35
CA ILE A 99 22.79 10.64 14.18
C ILE A 99 21.97 11.49 13.23
N VAL A 100 21.42 10.87 12.20
CA VAL A 100 20.67 11.56 11.15
C VAL A 100 19.19 11.63 11.52
N VAL A 101 18.71 12.83 11.81
CA VAL A 101 17.29 13.10 12.07
C VAL A 101 16.77 14.05 10.99
N SER A 102 16.09 13.50 10.02
CA SER A 102 15.68 14.22 8.81
C SER A 102 14.17 14.41 8.67
N GLU A 103 13.39 13.92 9.62
CA GLU A 103 11.94 13.96 9.54
C GLU A 103 11.31 14.20 10.93
N SER A 104 10.26 15.02 10.97
CA SER A 104 9.53 15.37 12.21
C SER A 104 8.01 15.27 12.09
N ARG A 105 7.50 14.88 10.91
CA ARG A 105 6.06 14.75 10.66
C ARG A 105 5.61 13.33 10.99
N ARG A 106 4.42 13.20 11.57
CA ARG A 106 3.74 11.91 11.72
C ARG A 106 3.55 11.24 10.35
N ASP A 107 3.64 9.92 10.33
CA ASP A 107 3.46 9.04 9.17
C ASP A 107 4.40 9.34 7.98
N ALA A 108 5.47 10.09 8.22
CA ALA A 108 6.48 10.32 7.22
C ALA A 108 7.40 9.10 7.08
N SER A 109 7.97 8.93 5.88
CA SER A 109 8.91 7.86 5.59
C SER A 109 10.13 7.89 6.49
N LEU A 110 10.46 6.77 7.11
CA LEU A 110 11.63 6.58 7.96
C LEU A 110 12.90 6.17 7.19
N ALA A 111 12.85 6.10 5.86
CA ALA A 111 13.97 5.60 5.04
C ALA A 111 15.22 6.49 5.07
N ASP A 112 15.05 7.81 5.26
CA ASP A 112 16.13 8.79 5.20
C ASP A 112 16.53 9.35 6.58
N THR A 113 16.15 8.69 7.65
CA THR A 113 16.47 9.04 9.05
C THR A 113 16.95 7.82 9.81
N ASP A 114 17.72 8.02 10.87
CA ASP A 114 17.88 6.95 11.87
C ASP A 114 16.51 6.57 12.39
N SER A 115 16.22 5.26 12.50
CA SER A 115 14.87 4.81 12.86
C SER A 115 14.84 3.40 13.42
N ILE A 116 13.75 3.12 14.13
CA ILE A 116 13.32 1.79 14.55
C ILE A 116 11.92 1.55 14.01
N GLU A 117 11.70 0.37 13.43
CA GLU A 117 10.40 -0.13 13.06
C GLU A 117 10.18 -1.52 13.68
N ILE A 118 9.01 -1.73 14.29
CA ILE A 118 8.63 -2.94 15.01
C ILE A 118 7.44 -3.56 14.30
N LEU A 119 7.56 -4.81 13.89
CA LEU A 119 6.51 -5.59 13.25
C LEU A 119 5.96 -6.61 14.26
N LEU A 120 4.63 -6.62 14.44
CA LEU A 120 3.89 -7.52 15.32
C LEU A 120 2.86 -8.32 14.52
N ASP A 121 3.12 -9.62 14.29
CA ASP A 121 2.16 -10.57 13.75
C ASP A 121 1.35 -11.17 14.90
N THR A 122 0.27 -10.51 15.24
CA THR A 122 -0.56 -10.80 16.42
C THR A 122 -1.39 -12.08 16.29
N PHE A 123 -1.53 -12.62 15.09
CA PHE A 123 -2.17 -13.91 14.83
C PHE A 123 -1.17 -15.05 14.66
N ASN A 124 0.12 -14.73 14.55
CA ASN A 124 1.20 -15.65 14.24
C ASN A 124 0.91 -16.49 12.97
N ASP A 125 0.37 -15.80 11.95
CA ASP A 125 -0.04 -16.41 10.69
C ASP A 125 1.02 -16.29 9.57
N GLY A 126 2.07 -15.49 9.82
CA GLY A 126 3.15 -15.24 8.86
C GLY A 126 2.70 -14.46 7.63
N GLN A 127 1.54 -13.80 7.67
CA GLN A 127 0.96 -13.07 6.53
C GLN A 127 0.57 -11.64 6.86
N ASN A 128 0.02 -11.41 8.06
CA ASN A 128 -0.56 -10.15 8.46
C ASN A 128 0.12 -9.64 9.72
N ALA A 129 0.38 -8.33 9.78
CA ALA A 129 1.05 -7.74 10.93
C ALA A 129 0.67 -6.26 11.09
N PHE A 130 0.94 -5.73 12.28
CA PHE A 130 0.97 -4.31 12.56
C PHE A 130 2.43 -3.84 12.59
N VAL A 131 2.67 -2.62 12.15
CA VAL A 131 3.99 -1.99 12.19
C VAL A 131 3.89 -0.70 12.97
N PHE A 132 4.85 -0.48 13.86
CA PHE A 132 5.02 0.75 14.63
C PHE A 132 6.45 1.23 14.47
N GLY A 133 6.64 2.48 14.11
CA GLY A 133 7.97 3.01 13.84
C GLY A 133 8.19 4.39 14.45
N THR A 134 9.45 4.71 14.75
CA THR A 134 9.87 6.01 15.25
C THR A 134 11.30 6.34 14.85
N ASN A 135 11.68 7.59 15.05
CA ASN A 135 13.04 8.10 14.90
C ASN A 135 13.49 8.83 16.18
N PRO A 136 14.73 9.34 16.27
CA PRO A 136 15.20 10.04 17.47
C PRO A 136 14.40 11.32 17.83
N PHE A 137 13.53 11.81 16.94
CA PHE A 137 12.61 12.91 17.23
C PHE A 137 11.30 12.46 17.87
N GLY A 138 11.03 11.13 17.89
CA GLY A 138 9.83 10.57 18.50
C GLY A 138 8.59 10.69 17.63
N ILE A 139 8.72 10.69 16.29
CA ILE A 139 7.55 10.68 15.41
C ILE A 139 6.85 9.33 15.47
N GLU A 140 5.54 9.35 15.24
CA GLU A 140 4.73 8.16 15.13
C GLU A 140 4.58 7.77 13.66
N LEU A 141 4.91 6.52 13.33
CA LEU A 141 4.58 5.88 12.05
C LEU A 141 3.90 4.57 12.37
N ASP A 142 2.73 4.37 11.84
CA ASP A 142 2.02 3.10 11.98
C ASP A 142 1.40 2.61 10.68
N GLY A 143 1.00 1.34 10.65
CA GLY A 143 0.34 0.75 9.50
C GLY A 143 0.08 -0.73 9.64
N GLN A 144 -0.66 -1.27 8.67
CA GLN A 144 -0.99 -2.69 8.59
C GLN A 144 -0.30 -3.35 7.41
N VAL A 145 0.35 -4.49 7.65
CA VAL A 145 0.86 -5.39 6.62
C VAL A 145 -0.15 -6.49 6.38
N MET A 146 -0.45 -6.78 5.12
CA MET A 146 -1.30 -7.89 4.72
C MET A 146 -0.66 -8.69 3.58
N GLY A 147 -0.82 -10.01 3.63
CA GLY A 147 -0.31 -10.91 2.59
C GLY A 147 1.21 -10.83 2.42
N GLU A 148 1.98 -10.70 3.51
CA GLU A 148 3.45 -10.59 3.52
C GLU A 148 3.99 -9.35 2.81
N GLY A 149 3.25 -8.25 2.82
CA GLY A 149 3.70 -7.03 2.16
C GLY A 149 3.96 -7.19 0.67
N GLN A 150 3.29 -8.05 -0.01
CA GLN A 150 3.37 -8.50 -1.43
C GLN A 150 4.23 -7.67 -2.40
N THR A 151 5.26 -7.04 -1.90
CA THR A 151 6.24 -6.30 -2.68
C THR A 151 7.49 -7.15 -2.79
N SER A 152 7.74 -7.64 -3.98
CA SER A 152 9.13 -7.87 -4.36
C SER A 152 9.93 -6.59 -4.10
N ALA A 153 11.12 -6.74 -3.51
CA ALA A 153 12.12 -5.70 -3.49
C ALA A 153 12.29 -5.11 -4.89
N GLY A 154 12.12 -3.84 -4.99
CA GLY A 154 11.94 -3.13 -6.24
C GLY A 154 10.46 -2.87 -6.48
N GLY A 155 9.76 -2.30 -5.50
CA GLY A 155 8.47 -1.66 -5.66
C GLY A 155 8.60 -0.51 -6.64
N PHE A 156 8.68 -0.83 -7.92
CA PHE A 156 8.48 0.16 -8.94
C PHE A 156 6.98 0.46 -8.95
N ILE A 157 6.66 1.57 -8.31
CA ILE A 157 5.52 2.36 -8.70
C ILE A 157 5.59 2.42 -10.21
N GLN A 158 4.57 1.94 -10.88
CA GLN A 158 4.45 2.10 -12.31
C GLN A 158 4.43 3.62 -12.57
N SER A 159 5.60 4.18 -12.86
CA SER A 159 5.72 5.53 -13.43
C SER A 159 5.21 5.43 -14.87
N GLY A 160 3.93 5.13 -14.99
CA GLY A 160 3.19 5.50 -16.18
C GLY A 160 3.02 7.01 -16.10
N VAL A 161 3.09 7.66 -17.22
CA VAL A 161 2.79 9.08 -17.41
C VAL A 161 1.53 9.45 -16.61
N GLY A 162 1.72 9.97 -15.39
CA GLY A 162 0.66 10.25 -14.43
C GLY A 162 1.14 9.89 -13.02
N GLY A 163 1.67 10.85 -12.31
CA GLY A 163 2.09 10.96 -10.93
C GLY A 163 2.23 9.68 -10.10
N SER A 164 3.39 9.50 -9.49
CA SER A 164 3.59 8.50 -8.45
C SER A 164 2.69 8.81 -7.26
N GLN A 165 1.71 7.96 -6.98
CA GLN A 165 1.00 8.02 -5.70
C GLN A 165 1.97 7.67 -4.58
N ARG A 166 2.45 8.68 -3.86
CA ARG A 166 3.14 8.50 -2.58
C ARG A 166 2.15 7.89 -1.60
N GLY A 167 2.49 6.75 -1.00
CA GLY A 167 1.82 6.24 0.19
C GLY A 167 1.27 4.81 0.16
N GLN A 168 1.14 4.13 -0.98
CA GLN A 168 0.73 2.72 -0.98
C GLN A 168 1.84 1.82 -1.51
N VAL A 169 2.67 1.33 -0.59
CA VAL A 169 3.45 0.12 -0.84
C VAL A 169 2.45 -1.04 -0.87
N ARG A 170 2.40 -1.82 -1.96
CA ARG A 170 1.51 -2.99 -2.04
C ARG A 170 1.68 -3.85 -0.80
N GLY A 171 0.58 -4.14 -0.09
CA GLY A 171 0.60 -4.96 1.12
C GLY A 171 0.94 -4.21 2.40
N PHE A 172 1.19 -2.89 2.36
CA PHE A 172 1.30 -2.04 3.54
C PHE A 172 0.28 -0.89 3.45
N ASN A 173 -0.62 -0.82 4.40
CA ASN A 173 -1.61 0.23 4.54
C ASN A 173 -1.13 1.28 5.54
N ALA A 174 -0.49 2.33 5.07
CA ALA A 174 -0.03 3.46 5.87
C ALA A 174 -1.16 4.44 6.26
N ASN A 175 -2.37 4.24 5.75
CA ASN A 175 -3.53 5.07 6.14
C ASN A 175 -4.29 4.47 7.34
N TRP A 176 -3.83 3.32 7.87
CA TRP A 176 -4.33 2.81 9.14
C TRP A 176 -3.70 3.60 10.28
N ASP A 177 -4.53 4.20 11.10
CA ASP A 177 -4.13 5.09 12.19
C ASP A 177 -4.48 4.43 13.54
N ALA A 178 -3.48 4.28 14.39
CA ALA A 178 -3.55 3.63 15.67
C ALA A 178 -3.54 4.64 16.83
N ASP A 179 -4.20 4.28 17.92
CA ASP A 179 -4.08 4.98 19.19
C ASP A 179 -2.92 4.34 19.99
N TRP A 180 -1.77 4.97 20.01
CA TRP A 180 -0.57 4.52 20.72
C TRP A 180 0.34 5.71 21.05
N THR A 181 1.40 5.47 21.80
CA THR A 181 2.30 6.55 22.22
C THR A 181 3.75 6.09 22.07
N VAL A 182 4.59 6.99 21.56
CA VAL A 182 6.04 6.84 21.59
C VAL A 182 6.69 8.15 22.04
N ARG A 183 7.80 8.01 22.77
CA ARG A 183 8.72 9.11 23.05
C ARG A 183 10.13 8.64 22.78
N ALA A 184 10.97 9.55 22.30
CA ALA A 184 12.37 9.28 22.03
C ALA A 184 13.26 10.42 22.48
N SER A 185 14.50 10.12 22.82
CA SER A 185 15.50 11.10 23.18
C SER A 185 16.89 10.70 22.68
N THR A 186 17.70 11.68 22.31
CA THR A 186 19.11 11.50 22.02
C THR A 186 19.91 11.57 23.33
N THR A 187 20.84 10.65 23.52
CA THR A 187 21.68 10.51 24.71
C THR A 187 23.17 10.53 24.32
N GLU A 188 24.06 10.58 25.28
CA GLU A 188 25.52 10.50 25.03
C GLU A 188 25.95 9.16 24.44
N ARG A 189 25.14 8.11 24.61
CA ARG A 189 25.43 6.74 24.09
C ARG A 189 24.72 6.41 22.77
N GLY A 190 23.89 7.33 22.26
CA GLY A 190 23.09 7.12 21.05
C GLY A 190 21.72 7.76 21.18
N TRP A 191 20.65 6.97 20.97
CA TRP A 191 19.27 7.42 21.19
C TRP A 191 18.41 6.30 21.75
N GLU A 192 17.33 6.67 22.40
CA GLU A 192 16.42 5.77 23.09
C GLU A 192 14.99 6.06 22.69
N ALA A 193 14.14 5.04 22.72
CA ALA A 193 12.72 5.19 22.47
C ALA A 193 11.92 4.22 23.36
N GLU A 194 10.77 4.69 23.80
CA GLU A 194 9.79 3.93 24.56
C GLU A 194 8.43 3.99 23.89
N PHE A 195 7.81 2.83 23.74
CA PHE A 195 6.52 2.64 23.12
C PHE A 195 5.52 2.12 24.14
N ALA A 196 4.30 2.68 24.12
CA ALA A 196 3.14 2.09 24.80
C ALA A 196 2.06 1.85 23.74
N ILE A 197 1.78 0.58 23.46
CA ILE A 197 0.82 0.13 22.47
C ILE A 197 -0.38 -0.49 23.20
N PRO A 198 -1.53 0.21 23.27
CA PRO A 198 -2.71 -0.35 23.92
C PRO A 198 -3.19 -1.61 23.21
N LEU A 199 -3.40 -2.69 23.95
CA LEU A 199 -3.88 -3.96 23.40
C LEU A 199 -5.23 -3.83 22.68
N ARG A 200 -6.03 -2.80 23.01
CA ARG A 200 -7.28 -2.49 22.33
C ARG A 200 -7.09 -2.03 20.86
N THR A 201 -5.92 -1.50 20.54
CA THR A 201 -5.56 -1.07 19.19
C THR A 201 -5.29 -2.26 18.27
N LEU A 202 -4.78 -3.35 18.86
CA LEU A 202 -4.41 -4.56 18.12
C LEU A 202 -5.59 -5.53 18.00
N ARG A 203 -5.53 -6.39 16.99
CA ARG A 203 -6.40 -7.54 16.82
C ARG A 203 -5.58 -8.79 17.07
N TYR A 204 -6.05 -9.68 17.93
CA TYR A 204 -5.28 -10.86 18.36
C TYR A 204 -6.20 -12.00 18.83
N ASN A 205 -5.62 -13.20 18.96
CA ASN A 205 -6.29 -14.32 19.62
C ASN A 205 -6.09 -14.22 21.14
N PRO A 206 -7.16 -14.05 21.94
CA PRO A 206 -7.04 -13.94 23.40
C PRO A 206 -6.65 -15.27 24.04
N GLY A 207 -6.15 -15.21 25.26
CA GLY A 207 -5.83 -16.37 26.10
C GLY A 207 -4.44 -16.28 26.76
N PRO A 208 -4.14 -17.22 27.65
CA PRO A 208 -2.83 -17.31 28.30
C PRO A 208 -1.79 -17.85 27.33
N ASP A 209 -0.54 -17.50 27.59
CA ASP A 209 0.66 -18.03 26.91
C ASP A 209 0.56 -18.01 25.37
N ARG A 210 0.21 -16.86 24.84
CA ARG A 210 0.15 -16.63 23.39
C ARG A 210 1.52 -16.27 22.83
N THR A 211 1.73 -16.64 21.58
CA THR A 211 2.92 -16.30 20.80
C THR A 211 2.53 -15.41 19.63
N TRP A 212 3.23 -14.30 19.45
CA TRP A 212 3.14 -13.46 18.25
C TRP A 212 4.38 -13.63 17.38
N GLY A 213 4.29 -13.29 16.10
CA GLY A 213 5.47 -13.03 15.29
C GLY A 213 6.02 -11.65 15.62
N LEU A 214 7.35 -11.54 15.69
CA LEU A 214 8.06 -10.29 16.00
C LEU A 214 9.23 -10.11 15.06
N ASN A 215 9.37 -8.91 14.50
CA ASN A 215 10.64 -8.46 13.98
C ASN A 215 10.88 -7.00 14.34
N VAL A 216 12.13 -6.62 14.46
CA VAL A 216 12.56 -5.24 14.70
C VAL A 216 13.62 -4.90 13.67
N MET A 217 13.42 -3.80 12.96
CA MET A 217 14.37 -3.24 12.01
C MET A 217 14.95 -1.93 12.58
N ARG A 218 16.27 -1.77 12.53
CA ARG A 218 16.93 -0.48 12.75
C ARG A 218 17.58 0.00 11.45
N ASN A 219 17.37 1.26 11.12
CA ASN A 219 18.07 1.97 10.06
C ASN A 219 19.14 2.88 10.69
N ILE A 220 20.42 2.61 10.44
CA ILE A 220 21.55 3.44 10.83
C ILE A 220 21.93 4.28 9.62
N ARG A 221 21.27 5.44 9.48
CA ARG A 221 21.23 6.17 8.21
C ARG A 221 22.59 6.70 7.77
N ARG A 222 23.42 7.21 8.70
CA ARG A 222 24.78 7.69 8.35
C ARG A 222 25.66 6.61 7.73
N LYS A 223 25.41 5.32 8.04
CA LYS A 223 26.14 4.17 7.49
C LYS A 223 25.42 3.50 6.31
N ASN A 224 24.19 3.91 6.00
CA ASN A 224 23.26 3.20 5.10
C ASN A 224 23.17 1.71 5.46
N GLU A 225 23.10 1.43 6.76
CA GLU A 225 23.04 0.09 7.31
C GLU A 225 21.62 -0.20 7.80
N GLN A 226 21.07 -1.32 7.35
CA GLN A 226 19.79 -1.84 7.84
C GLN A 226 20.04 -3.17 8.54
N VAL A 227 19.57 -3.26 9.78
CA VAL A 227 19.73 -4.44 10.61
C VAL A 227 18.39 -4.92 11.17
N PHE A 228 18.28 -6.21 11.36
CA PHE A 228 17.05 -6.86 11.79
C PHE A 228 17.32 -7.77 12.99
N LEU A 229 16.39 -7.82 13.94
CA LEU A 229 16.43 -8.79 15.05
C LEU A 229 16.24 -10.21 14.52
N SER A 230 15.27 -10.42 13.61
CA SER A 230 15.14 -11.66 12.85
C SER A 230 15.58 -11.40 11.41
N PRO A 231 16.61 -12.11 10.89
CA PRO A 231 17.19 -11.81 9.60
C PRO A 231 16.17 -11.85 8.45
N VAL A 232 16.14 -10.80 7.66
CA VAL A 232 15.32 -10.71 6.45
C VAL A 232 16.23 -10.76 5.24
N PRO A 233 16.05 -11.72 4.29
CA PRO A 233 16.89 -11.80 3.11
C PRO A 233 16.78 -10.52 2.27
N ARG A 234 17.89 -10.15 1.61
CA ARG A 234 17.89 -9.07 0.61
C ARG A 234 16.81 -9.32 -0.43
N GLY A 235 16.21 -8.25 -0.88
CA GLY A 235 15.10 -8.34 -1.80
C GLY A 235 13.74 -8.30 -1.10
N TYR A 236 13.71 -8.36 0.22
CA TYR A 236 12.52 -8.20 1.04
C TYR A 236 12.72 -7.04 2.04
N SER A 237 11.63 -6.53 2.57
CA SER A 237 11.61 -5.53 3.64
C SER A 237 11.15 -6.17 4.95
N LEU A 238 11.08 -5.36 6.01
CA LEU A 238 10.46 -5.73 7.28
C LEU A 238 9.07 -6.37 7.10
N TYR A 239 8.33 -5.98 6.06
CA TYR A 239 6.97 -6.47 5.78
C TYR A 239 6.91 -7.93 5.33
N ARG A 240 8.04 -8.63 5.22
CA ARG A 240 8.10 -10.08 5.07
C ARG A 240 7.75 -10.76 6.39
N VAL A 241 6.45 -10.83 6.70
CA VAL A 241 5.94 -11.32 8.00
C VAL A 241 6.43 -12.73 8.32
N SER A 242 6.56 -13.62 7.31
CA SER A 242 7.06 -14.98 7.51
C SER A 242 8.54 -15.09 7.91
N ALA A 243 9.30 -13.98 7.87
CA ALA A 243 10.67 -13.92 8.37
C ALA A 243 10.74 -13.46 9.83
N SER A 244 9.63 -13.35 10.53
CA SER A 244 9.58 -12.92 11.93
C SER A 244 10.09 -14.00 12.88
N GLY A 245 10.78 -13.57 13.94
CA GLY A 245 11.01 -14.34 15.16
C GLY A 245 9.72 -14.51 15.95
N LYS A 246 9.83 -14.91 17.21
CA LYS A 246 8.69 -15.17 18.11
C LYS A 246 8.75 -14.33 19.36
N LEU A 247 7.61 -13.72 19.72
CA LEU A 247 7.38 -13.06 21.00
C LEU A 247 6.46 -13.97 21.83
N ASN A 248 7.00 -14.57 22.87
CA ASN A 248 6.37 -15.59 23.69
C ASN A 248 5.92 -15.04 25.06
N GLY A 249 5.08 -15.80 25.78
CA GLY A 249 4.66 -15.49 27.14
C GLY A 249 3.55 -14.43 27.24
N LEU A 250 2.86 -14.14 26.13
CA LEU A 250 1.79 -13.15 26.10
C LEU A 250 0.51 -13.67 26.77
N SER A 251 0.05 -12.98 27.82
CA SER A 251 -1.25 -13.24 28.44
C SER A 251 -2.23 -12.16 28.01
N LEU A 252 -3.11 -12.50 27.07
CA LEU A 252 -3.93 -11.56 26.34
C LEU A 252 -5.38 -11.61 26.79
N PRO A 253 -5.96 -10.48 27.28
CA PRO A 253 -7.31 -10.43 27.79
C PRO A 253 -8.34 -10.56 26.67
N THR A 254 -9.52 -11.14 27.02
CA THR A 254 -10.71 -11.05 26.17
C THR A 254 -11.36 -9.69 26.42
N ARG A 255 -11.32 -8.80 25.42
CA ARG A 255 -11.94 -7.49 25.53
C ARG A 255 -13.05 -7.30 24.49
N ARG A 256 -14.10 -6.61 24.92
CA ARG A 256 -15.13 -6.05 24.06
C ARG A 256 -15.00 -4.54 24.17
N ASP A 257 -14.45 -3.90 23.16
CA ASP A 257 -14.34 -2.44 23.08
C ASP A 257 -15.52 -1.88 22.29
N LEU A 258 -16.24 -0.93 22.88
CA LEU A 258 -17.35 -0.23 22.24
C LEU A 258 -17.07 1.26 22.31
N ARG A 259 -16.98 1.92 21.15
CA ARG A 259 -16.73 3.36 21.03
C ARG A 259 -17.84 3.99 20.23
N PHE A 260 -18.26 5.18 20.67
CA PHE A 260 -19.14 6.06 19.94
C PHE A 260 -18.42 7.36 19.63
N ILE A 261 -18.47 7.78 18.38
CA ILE A 261 -17.78 8.97 17.87
C ILE A 261 -18.86 9.88 17.25
N PRO A 262 -19.55 10.71 18.07
CA PRO A 262 -20.46 11.71 17.54
C PRO A 262 -19.66 12.85 16.90
N TYR A 263 -20.18 13.41 15.82
CA TYR A 263 -19.57 14.57 15.16
C TYR A 263 -20.64 15.54 14.65
N VAL A 264 -20.21 16.78 14.50
CA VAL A 264 -20.95 17.86 13.84
C VAL A 264 -20.02 18.50 12.82
N SER A 265 -20.52 18.74 11.63
CA SER A 265 -19.80 19.45 10.60
C SER A 265 -20.63 20.56 9.99
N GLY A 266 -19.97 21.57 9.46
CA GLY A 266 -20.57 22.64 8.70
C GLY A 266 -19.67 23.02 7.53
N SER A 267 -20.26 23.22 6.35
CA SER A 267 -19.54 23.69 5.18
C SER A 267 -20.20 24.93 4.57
N VAL A 268 -19.34 25.79 4.03
CA VAL A 268 -19.74 26.96 3.26
C VAL A 268 -19.04 26.87 1.92
N ASN A 269 -19.78 26.73 0.83
CA ASN A 269 -19.27 26.62 -0.52
C ASN A 269 -19.72 27.82 -1.36
N ASP A 270 -18.76 28.53 -1.98
CA ASP A 270 -19.00 29.63 -2.92
C ASP A 270 -18.45 29.23 -4.30
N ASP A 271 -19.27 28.54 -5.10
CA ASP A 271 -18.90 28.13 -6.46
C ASP A 271 -19.23 29.24 -7.46
N ARG A 272 -18.21 30.01 -7.81
CA ARG A 272 -18.29 31.11 -8.77
C ARG A 272 -18.31 30.67 -10.24
N THR A 273 -18.11 29.39 -10.51
CA THR A 273 -18.25 28.80 -11.86
C THR A 273 -19.71 28.61 -12.23
N LEU A 274 -20.57 28.49 -11.23
CA LEU A 274 -22.02 28.45 -11.37
C LEU A 274 -22.56 29.88 -11.43
N ARG A 275 -23.32 30.23 -12.46
CA ARG A 275 -23.91 31.56 -12.65
C ARG A 275 -24.97 31.96 -11.59
N THR A 276 -25.17 31.19 -10.58
CA THR A 276 -26.05 31.46 -9.44
C THR A 276 -25.20 31.99 -8.27
N ASN A 277 -25.30 33.28 -7.97
CA ASN A 277 -24.71 33.90 -6.81
C ASN A 277 -25.33 33.36 -5.51
N GLY A 278 -24.98 32.16 -5.10
CA GLY A 278 -25.47 31.54 -3.89
C GLY A 278 -24.34 30.85 -3.12
N VAL A 279 -24.10 31.33 -1.91
CA VAL A 279 -23.27 30.63 -0.94
C VAL A 279 -24.11 29.47 -0.39
N ASP A 280 -23.72 28.25 -0.73
CA ASP A 280 -24.32 27.04 -0.16
C ASP A 280 -23.78 26.79 1.25
N ARG A 281 -24.67 26.56 2.21
CA ARG A 281 -24.32 26.31 3.61
C ARG A 281 -24.98 25.02 4.04
N THR A 282 -24.17 24.05 4.40
CA THR A 282 -24.65 22.75 4.90
C THR A 282 -24.20 22.54 6.34
N GLY A 283 -25.08 21.99 7.17
CA GLY A 283 -24.80 21.56 8.53
C GLY A 283 -25.21 20.10 8.67
N ARG A 284 -24.36 19.27 9.26
CA ARG A 284 -24.61 17.83 9.43
C ARG A 284 -24.30 17.38 10.83
N LEU A 285 -25.09 16.42 11.30
CA LEU A 285 -24.88 15.68 12.55
C LEU A 285 -24.78 14.20 12.18
N GLY A 286 -23.79 13.52 12.71
CA GLY A 286 -23.62 12.09 12.49
C GLY A 286 -23.02 11.39 13.69
N ILE A 287 -22.99 10.07 13.64
CA ILE A 287 -22.41 9.24 14.68
C ILE A 287 -21.80 7.99 14.05
N ASP A 288 -20.58 7.68 14.45
CA ASP A 288 -19.94 6.41 14.20
C ASP A 288 -19.89 5.58 15.47
N ALA A 289 -20.09 4.27 15.34
CA ALA A 289 -19.95 3.31 16.41
C ALA A 289 -18.98 2.21 15.99
N LYS A 290 -18.00 1.92 16.83
CA LYS A 290 -17.05 0.84 16.61
C LYS A 290 -17.15 -0.15 17.75
N TRP A 291 -17.43 -1.39 17.42
CA TRP A 291 -17.59 -2.45 18.39
C TRP A 291 -16.70 -3.66 18.09
N GLY A 292 -15.76 -3.93 18.98
CA GLY A 292 -15.02 -5.20 19.01
C GLY A 292 -15.95 -6.31 19.47
N VAL A 293 -16.67 -6.95 18.53
CA VAL A 293 -17.57 -8.08 18.83
C VAL A 293 -16.80 -9.22 19.45
N ARG A 294 -15.58 -9.43 18.95
CA ARG A 294 -14.55 -10.30 19.50
C ARG A 294 -13.20 -9.59 19.33
N ALA A 295 -12.14 -10.12 19.97
CA ALA A 295 -10.80 -9.55 19.83
C ALA A 295 -10.27 -9.59 18.37
N ASP A 296 -10.81 -10.47 17.55
CA ASP A 296 -10.43 -10.72 16.16
C ASP A 296 -11.52 -10.27 15.14
N LEU A 297 -12.67 -9.70 15.61
CA LEU A 297 -13.81 -9.32 14.75
C LEU A 297 -14.39 -7.97 15.18
N THR A 298 -14.42 -7.02 14.28
CA THR A 298 -14.91 -5.65 14.52
C THR A 298 -16.15 -5.36 13.68
N LEU A 299 -17.14 -4.74 14.32
CA LEU A 299 -18.30 -4.14 13.70
C LEU A 299 -18.15 -2.62 13.76
N ASP A 300 -18.15 -1.97 12.60
CA ASP A 300 -18.24 -0.53 12.44
C ASP A 300 -19.63 -0.18 11.91
N ALA A 301 -20.30 0.78 12.52
CA ALA A 301 -21.59 1.28 12.08
C ALA A 301 -21.53 2.81 11.98
N THR A 302 -22.25 3.37 11.02
CA THR A 302 -22.27 4.80 10.76
C THR A 302 -23.66 5.28 10.40
N VAL A 303 -24.01 6.49 10.83
CA VAL A 303 -25.24 7.20 10.46
C VAL A 303 -24.88 8.63 10.08
N ASN A 304 -25.35 9.09 8.92
CA ASN A 304 -25.08 10.41 8.36
C ASN A 304 -23.57 10.70 8.23
N THR A 305 -22.82 9.76 7.70
CA THR A 305 -21.36 9.84 7.59
C THR A 305 -20.93 11.12 6.86
N ASP A 306 -20.12 11.93 7.52
CA ASP A 306 -19.52 13.11 6.91
C ASP A 306 -18.04 12.86 6.60
N PHE A 307 -17.66 13.15 5.37
CA PHE A 307 -16.29 13.05 4.90
C PHE A 307 -15.63 14.43 4.68
N ALA A 308 -16.18 15.49 5.27
CA ALA A 308 -15.63 16.85 5.15
C ALA A 308 -14.20 16.99 5.71
N GLN A 309 -13.78 16.08 6.60
CA GLN A 309 -12.44 16.06 7.17
C GLN A 309 -11.43 15.24 6.34
N VAL A 310 -11.85 14.66 5.23
CA VAL A 310 -10.95 13.90 4.36
C VAL A 310 -10.04 14.87 3.62
N GLU A 311 -8.74 14.63 3.70
CA GLU A 311 -7.76 15.40 2.95
C GLU A 311 -8.08 15.43 1.45
N ALA A 312 -7.91 16.58 0.82
CA ALA A 312 -8.04 16.72 -0.62
C ALA A 312 -7.05 15.79 -1.35
N ASP A 313 -7.46 15.30 -2.50
CA ASP A 313 -6.56 14.56 -3.37
C ASP A 313 -5.49 15.50 -3.97
N GLU A 314 -4.29 14.97 -4.14
CA GLU A 314 -3.23 15.70 -4.84
C GLU A 314 -3.64 15.90 -6.31
N GLU A 315 -3.43 17.10 -6.85
CA GLU A 315 -3.67 17.38 -8.25
C GLU A 315 -2.73 16.53 -9.12
N GLN A 316 -3.30 15.86 -10.12
CA GLN A 316 -2.56 15.00 -11.04
C GLN A 316 -2.88 15.38 -12.49
N VAL A 317 -1.84 15.59 -13.28
CA VAL A 317 -1.99 15.82 -14.73
C VAL A 317 -2.15 14.47 -15.43
N ASN A 318 -3.31 14.25 -16.04
CA ASN A 318 -3.58 13.04 -16.81
C ASN A 318 -3.39 13.27 -18.30
N LEU A 319 -2.24 12.86 -18.83
CA LEU A 319 -1.95 12.89 -20.27
C LEU A 319 -2.34 11.60 -20.99
N THR A 320 -3.09 10.72 -20.34
CA THR A 320 -3.54 9.45 -20.90
C THR A 320 -5.06 9.47 -21.14
N ARG A 321 -5.54 8.48 -21.91
CA ARG A 321 -6.98 8.24 -22.13
C ARG A 321 -7.63 7.41 -21.01
N PHE A 322 -6.89 7.05 -19.97
CA PHE A 322 -7.35 6.16 -18.91
C PHE A 322 -7.66 6.95 -17.63
N ALA A 323 -8.63 6.45 -16.86
CA ALA A 323 -9.00 7.07 -15.59
C ALA A 323 -7.88 6.96 -14.55
N LEU A 324 -7.70 8.02 -13.76
CA LEU A 324 -6.81 8.00 -12.59
C LEU A 324 -7.49 7.31 -11.40
N VAL A 325 -6.69 6.73 -10.53
CA VAL A 325 -7.12 6.13 -9.27
C VAL A 325 -6.59 6.98 -8.13
N PHE A 326 -7.47 7.40 -7.24
CA PHE A 326 -7.10 8.05 -5.99
C PHE A 326 -7.32 7.10 -4.80
N PRO A 327 -6.43 7.07 -3.80
CA PRO A 327 -6.55 6.18 -2.65
C PRO A 327 -7.80 6.50 -1.82
N GLU A 328 -8.33 5.50 -1.12
CA GLU A 328 -9.36 5.72 -0.10
C GLU A 328 -8.73 6.42 1.11
N LYS A 329 -9.37 7.48 1.61
CA LYS A 329 -8.91 8.26 2.75
C LYS A 329 -9.95 8.30 3.89
N ARG A 330 -11.16 7.83 3.64
CA ARG A 330 -12.26 7.86 4.62
C ARG A 330 -12.05 6.80 5.71
N PRO A 331 -11.96 7.18 7.00
CA PRO A 331 -11.61 6.28 8.10
C PRO A 331 -12.48 5.03 8.20
N PHE A 332 -13.80 5.17 7.94
CA PHE A 332 -14.74 4.04 7.94
C PHE A 332 -14.32 2.89 7.01
N PHE A 333 -13.63 3.19 5.89
CA PHE A 333 -13.25 2.18 4.90
C PHE A 333 -11.81 1.67 5.08
N LEU A 334 -10.96 2.33 5.87
CA LEU A 334 -9.52 2.04 5.93
C LEU A 334 -9.19 0.78 6.72
N GLU A 335 -9.85 0.53 7.84
CA GLU A 335 -9.54 -0.66 8.65
C GLU A 335 -9.90 -1.94 7.89
N ASN A 336 -8.94 -2.87 7.80
CA ASN A 336 -9.07 -4.12 7.03
C ASN A 336 -9.50 -3.92 5.55
N ALA A 337 -9.23 -2.76 4.95
CA ALA A 337 -9.63 -2.43 3.58
C ALA A 337 -9.15 -3.48 2.56
N GLN A 338 -7.95 -4.00 2.76
CA GLN A 338 -7.35 -4.99 1.86
C GLN A 338 -8.10 -6.32 1.83
N LEU A 339 -8.88 -6.66 2.87
CA LEU A 339 -9.73 -7.84 2.87
C LEU A 339 -10.75 -7.80 1.73
N PHE A 340 -11.28 -6.63 1.40
CA PHE A 340 -12.26 -6.44 0.33
C PHE A 340 -11.62 -6.28 -1.06
N GLN A 341 -10.30 -6.21 -1.14
CA GLN A 341 -9.59 -6.01 -2.39
C GLN A 341 -9.49 -7.33 -3.17
N VAL A 342 -10.17 -7.41 -4.30
CA VAL A 342 -10.16 -8.56 -5.20
C VAL A 342 -9.98 -8.07 -6.62
N GLY A 343 -8.96 -8.59 -7.30
CA GLY A 343 -8.63 -8.22 -8.67
C GLY A 343 -7.17 -7.82 -8.85
N GLN A 344 -6.94 -6.85 -9.71
CA GLN A 344 -5.63 -6.22 -9.96
C GLN A 344 -5.72 -4.75 -9.59
N PRO A 345 -5.08 -4.30 -8.52
CA PRO A 345 -5.07 -2.89 -8.13
C PRO A 345 -4.74 -1.96 -9.29
N GLN A 346 -5.48 -0.86 -9.43
CA GLN A 346 -5.38 0.12 -10.51
C GLN A 346 -5.65 -0.42 -11.93
N GLY A 347 -6.11 -1.64 -12.06
CA GLY A 347 -6.49 -2.25 -13.36
C GLY A 347 -7.93 -2.73 -13.36
N VAL A 348 -8.19 -3.77 -12.56
CA VAL A 348 -9.52 -4.37 -12.37
C VAL A 348 -9.71 -4.62 -10.89
N ASP A 349 -10.46 -3.78 -10.21
CA ASP A 349 -10.87 -3.99 -8.82
C ASP A 349 -12.38 -4.25 -8.76
N LEU A 350 -12.81 -5.32 -8.09
CA LEU A 350 -14.23 -5.66 -7.97
C LEU A 350 -14.95 -4.79 -6.96
N PHE A 351 -14.22 -4.28 -5.98
CA PHE A 351 -14.73 -3.36 -4.98
C PHE A 351 -13.74 -2.22 -4.76
N PHE A 352 -14.22 -1.01 -4.91
CA PHE A 352 -13.47 0.21 -4.69
C PHE A 352 -14.37 1.19 -3.93
N SER A 353 -14.16 1.30 -2.63
CA SER A 353 -15.04 2.04 -1.70
C SER A 353 -15.30 3.49 -2.11
N ARG A 354 -14.34 4.17 -2.77
CA ARG A 354 -14.54 5.56 -3.26
C ARG A 354 -15.66 5.72 -4.28
N ARG A 355 -16.15 4.63 -4.89
CA ARG A 355 -17.34 4.68 -5.75
C ARG A 355 -18.63 4.89 -4.95
N ILE A 356 -18.63 4.52 -3.66
CA ILE A 356 -19.78 4.70 -2.79
C ILE A 356 -19.83 6.17 -2.33
N GLY A 357 -20.98 6.82 -2.53
CA GLY A 357 -21.18 8.22 -2.19
C GLY A 357 -20.70 9.20 -3.26
N LEU A 358 -20.60 8.75 -4.52
CA LEU A 358 -20.35 9.62 -5.68
C LEU A 358 -21.44 9.42 -6.74
N ASP A 359 -21.86 10.51 -7.34
CA ASP A 359 -22.75 10.50 -8.52
C ASP A 359 -21.97 10.18 -9.81
N PRO A 360 -22.61 9.97 -10.95
CA PRO A 360 -21.95 9.72 -12.23
C PRO A 360 -21.02 10.84 -12.71
N THR A 361 -21.19 12.06 -12.19
CA THR A 361 -20.32 13.23 -12.50
C THR A 361 -19.15 13.37 -11.53
N GLY A 362 -19.08 12.50 -10.48
CA GLY A 362 -18.04 12.53 -9.46
C GLY A 362 -18.35 13.47 -8.29
N GLN A 363 -19.57 14.02 -8.21
CA GLN A 363 -19.98 14.85 -7.08
C GLN A 363 -20.41 13.98 -5.87
N PRO A 364 -20.18 14.44 -4.65
CA PRO A 364 -20.56 13.71 -3.44
C PRO A 364 -22.05 13.48 -3.32
N ILE A 365 -22.45 12.26 -2.95
CA ILE A 365 -23.79 11.87 -2.52
C ILE A 365 -23.73 11.47 -1.04
N ASP A 366 -24.72 11.89 -0.27
CA ASP A 366 -24.81 11.58 1.15
C ASP A 366 -24.97 10.09 1.40
N ILE A 367 -24.18 9.57 2.35
CA ILE A 367 -24.33 8.22 2.87
C ILE A 367 -25.22 8.30 4.12
N LEU A 368 -26.46 7.82 4.01
CA LEU A 368 -27.44 7.86 5.09
C LEU A 368 -27.03 6.99 6.29
N GLY A 369 -26.36 5.87 6.00
CA GLY A 369 -25.84 5.00 7.04
C GLY A 369 -25.52 3.61 6.54
N GLY A 370 -25.00 2.81 7.46
CA GLY A 370 -24.69 1.41 7.21
C GLY A 370 -23.77 0.79 8.24
N ALA A 371 -23.30 -0.41 7.92
CA ALA A 371 -22.43 -1.15 8.81
C ALA A 371 -21.41 -2.00 8.04
N ARG A 372 -20.29 -2.25 8.70
CA ARG A 372 -19.23 -3.12 8.22
C ARG A 372 -18.76 -4.06 9.31
N LEU A 373 -18.75 -5.36 9.04
CA LEU A 373 -18.17 -6.39 9.90
C LEU A 373 -16.92 -6.94 9.20
N SER A 374 -15.78 -6.90 9.87
CA SER A 374 -14.53 -7.40 9.29
C SER A 374 -13.62 -8.02 10.34
N GLY A 375 -12.88 -9.07 9.95
CA GLY A 375 -11.92 -9.72 10.84
C GLY A 375 -11.79 -11.22 10.59
N LYS A 376 -11.26 -11.95 11.60
CA LYS A 376 -11.03 -13.39 11.56
C LYS A 376 -12.08 -14.16 12.35
N LEU A 377 -12.55 -15.30 11.81
CA LEU A 377 -13.50 -16.21 12.47
C LEU A 377 -12.83 -17.41 13.15
N GLY A 378 -11.48 -17.46 13.17
CA GLY A 378 -10.74 -18.64 13.58
C GLY A 378 -10.58 -19.66 12.44
N GLY A 379 -9.72 -20.68 12.62
CA GLY A 379 -9.46 -21.69 11.59
C GLY A 379 -8.92 -21.15 10.26
N GLY A 380 -8.35 -19.94 10.26
CA GLY A 380 -7.81 -19.30 9.07
C GLY A 380 -8.87 -18.66 8.16
N TYR A 381 -10.10 -18.44 8.63
CA TYR A 381 -11.15 -17.76 7.88
C TYR A 381 -11.15 -16.26 8.18
N ASN A 382 -11.10 -15.44 7.12
CA ASN A 382 -11.33 -14.00 7.16
C ASN A 382 -12.71 -13.71 6.57
N VAL A 383 -13.47 -12.84 7.23
CA VAL A 383 -14.82 -12.42 6.79
C VAL A 383 -14.90 -10.92 6.68
N GLY A 384 -15.53 -10.46 5.61
CA GLY A 384 -15.90 -9.07 5.40
C GLY A 384 -17.36 -8.97 4.96
N LEU A 385 -18.14 -8.20 5.65
CA LEU A 385 -19.52 -7.84 5.30
C LEU A 385 -19.63 -6.32 5.33
N LEU A 386 -20.22 -5.73 4.31
CA LEU A 386 -20.52 -4.30 4.24
C LEU A 386 -21.91 -4.12 3.69
N ASN A 387 -22.69 -3.25 4.34
CA ASN A 387 -23.94 -2.73 3.78
C ASN A 387 -24.03 -1.24 4.04
N LEU A 388 -24.27 -0.45 2.99
CA LEU A 388 -24.39 1.00 3.05
C LEU A 388 -25.58 1.46 2.19
N GLN A 389 -26.27 2.47 2.66
CA GLN A 389 -27.34 3.15 1.95
C GLN A 389 -26.95 4.59 1.65
N THR A 390 -27.00 5.00 0.37
CA THR A 390 -26.86 6.40 -0.05
C THR A 390 -28.19 7.04 -0.33
N ASP A 391 -28.21 8.36 -0.31
CA ASP A 391 -29.36 9.14 -0.77
C ASP A 391 -29.40 9.22 -2.31
N GLN A 392 -30.42 9.83 -2.85
CA GLN A 392 -30.55 10.20 -4.26
C GLN A 392 -29.87 11.54 -4.53
N ALA A 393 -29.41 11.74 -5.76
CA ALA A 393 -28.76 12.98 -6.17
C ALA A 393 -29.60 13.72 -7.21
N PHE A 394 -29.63 15.04 -7.06
CA PHE A 394 -30.28 15.95 -8.00
C PHE A 394 -29.30 17.03 -8.47
N ASP A 395 -29.41 17.45 -9.69
CA ASP A 395 -28.72 18.63 -10.18
C ASP A 395 -29.23 19.86 -9.42
N HIS A 396 -28.37 20.49 -8.66
CA HIS A 396 -28.70 21.65 -7.81
C HIS A 396 -29.24 22.86 -8.60
N ARG A 397 -28.95 22.93 -9.90
CA ARG A 397 -29.35 24.04 -10.74
C ARG A 397 -30.72 23.81 -11.42
N THR A 398 -30.96 22.59 -11.84
CA THR A 398 -32.16 22.26 -12.64
C THR A 398 -33.21 21.48 -11.85
N GLY A 399 -32.84 20.93 -10.68
CA GLY A 399 -33.65 19.99 -9.93
C GLY A 399 -33.84 18.64 -10.64
N ALA A 400 -33.12 18.41 -11.73
CA ALA A 400 -33.21 17.15 -12.45
C ALA A 400 -32.55 16.00 -11.67
N PRO A 401 -33.14 14.79 -11.69
CA PRO A 401 -32.53 13.64 -11.02
C PRO A 401 -31.23 13.25 -11.73
N LEU A 402 -30.14 13.11 -10.96
CA LEU A 402 -28.81 12.67 -11.40
C LEU A 402 -28.57 11.20 -11.12
N ALA A 403 -28.94 10.74 -9.92
CA ALA A 403 -28.76 9.37 -9.50
C ALA A 403 -29.89 8.92 -8.53
N SER A 404 -30.28 7.66 -8.62
CA SER A 404 -31.14 7.01 -7.62
C SER A 404 -30.40 6.83 -6.29
N ALA A 405 -31.13 6.74 -5.20
CA ALA A 405 -30.58 6.20 -3.97
C ALA A 405 -30.10 4.77 -4.21
N ASN A 406 -29.04 4.35 -3.53
CA ASN A 406 -28.46 3.02 -3.76
C ASN A 406 -28.18 2.30 -2.45
N ASN A 407 -28.48 1.00 -2.42
CA ASN A 407 -27.99 0.08 -1.43
C ASN A 407 -26.77 -0.69 -1.97
N PHE A 408 -25.68 -0.63 -1.24
CA PHE A 408 -24.44 -1.33 -1.53
C PHE A 408 -24.26 -2.46 -0.54
N THR A 409 -24.07 -3.68 -1.03
CA THR A 409 -23.79 -4.85 -0.19
C THR A 409 -22.54 -5.56 -0.71
N VAL A 410 -21.58 -5.80 0.18
CA VAL A 410 -20.37 -6.56 -0.14
C VAL A 410 -20.22 -7.71 0.85
N VAL A 411 -20.01 -8.91 0.32
CA VAL A 411 -19.74 -10.12 1.11
C VAL A 411 -18.40 -10.70 0.66
N ARG A 412 -17.49 -10.84 1.58
CA ARG A 412 -16.15 -11.41 1.37
C ARG A 412 -15.93 -12.57 2.31
N LEU A 413 -15.47 -13.70 1.78
CA LEU A 413 -14.96 -14.82 2.56
C LEU A 413 -13.62 -15.25 1.98
N GLN A 414 -12.61 -15.37 2.83
CA GLN A 414 -11.29 -15.82 2.46
C GLN A 414 -10.79 -16.86 3.46
N ARG A 415 -10.09 -17.87 3.00
CA ARG A 415 -9.42 -18.86 3.84
C ARG A 415 -7.91 -18.79 3.62
N GLU A 416 -7.18 -18.71 4.70
CA GLU A 416 -5.73 -18.83 4.77
C GLU A 416 -5.34 -20.29 5.04
N ILE A 417 -4.35 -20.80 4.31
CA ILE A 417 -3.80 -22.15 4.46
C ILE A 417 -2.27 -22.02 4.36
N GLY A 418 -1.60 -22.03 5.50
CA GLY A 418 -0.19 -21.68 5.58
C GLY A 418 0.03 -20.27 5.01
N ARG A 419 0.93 -20.11 4.03
CA ARG A 419 1.22 -18.84 3.35
C ARG A 419 0.37 -18.61 2.10
N SER A 420 -0.62 -19.42 1.85
CA SER A 420 -1.54 -19.33 0.71
C SER A 420 -2.91 -18.87 1.18
N ASN A 421 -3.69 -18.26 0.29
CA ASN A 421 -5.07 -17.90 0.59
C ASN A 421 -5.97 -18.08 -0.65
N PHE A 422 -7.25 -18.34 -0.42
CA PHE A 422 -8.30 -18.47 -1.42
C PHE A 422 -9.57 -17.82 -0.91
N GLY A 423 -10.31 -17.15 -1.79
CA GLY A 423 -11.53 -16.49 -1.35
C GLY A 423 -12.51 -16.20 -2.46
N GLY A 424 -13.67 -15.71 -2.03
CA GLY A 424 -14.72 -15.24 -2.93
C GLY A 424 -15.32 -13.93 -2.43
N ILE A 425 -15.78 -13.11 -3.36
CA ILE A 425 -16.45 -11.84 -3.11
C ILE A 425 -17.73 -11.76 -3.93
N VAL A 426 -18.75 -11.19 -3.29
CA VAL A 426 -19.99 -10.76 -3.95
C VAL A 426 -20.17 -9.28 -3.67
N VAL A 427 -20.36 -8.48 -4.70
CA VAL A 427 -20.61 -7.05 -4.63
C VAL A 427 -21.95 -6.78 -5.30
N ASN A 428 -22.87 -6.11 -4.62
CA ASN A 428 -24.18 -5.73 -5.13
C ASN A 428 -24.40 -4.24 -4.97
N ARG A 429 -24.79 -3.57 -6.04
CA ARG A 429 -25.42 -2.25 -6.03
C ARG A 429 -26.87 -2.43 -6.48
N GLN A 430 -27.79 -1.95 -5.70
CA GLN A 430 -29.21 -1.96 -6.00
C GLN A 430 -29.76 -0.54 -5.89
N GLY A 431 -30.31 -0.03 -6.97
CA GLY A 431 -31.08 1.22 -6.94
C GLY A 431 -32.28 1.09 -6.02
N THR A 432 -32.52 2.11 -5.21
CA THR A 432 -33.60 2.21 -4.23
C THR A 432 -34.30 3.58 -4.33
N GLY A 433 -35.39 3.75 -3.62
CA GLY A 433 -36.17 5.01 -3.62
C GLY A 433 -36.99 5.20 -4.89
N SER A 434 -37.56 6.40 -5.03
CA SER A 434 -38.55 6.72 -6.04
C SER A 434 -38.00 6.86 -7.46
N LEU A 435 -36.70 7.07 -7.60
CA LEU A 435 -36.03 7.22 -8.89
C LEU A 435 -35.51 5.89 -9.45
N ALA A 436 -35.44 4.84 -8.63
CA ALA A 436 -34.92 3.55 -9.03
C ALA A 436 -35.92 2.77 -9.88
N SER A 437 -35.47 2.14 -10.95
CA SER A 437 -36.22 1.12 -11.70
C SER A 437 -35.93 -0.27 -11.15
N THR A 438 -36.78 -1.25 -11.51
CA THR A 438 -36.56 -2.67 -11.18
C THR A 438 -35.26 -3.23 -11.75
N ASP A 439 -34.78 -2.65 -12.85
CA ASP A 439 -33.56 -3.03 -13.55
C ASP A 439 -32.34 -2.17 -13.18
N ASP A 440 -32.43 -1.34 -12.13
CA ASP A 440 -31.32 -0.53 -11.64
C ASP A 440 -30.47 -1.33 -10.64
N PHE A 441 -29.68 -2.25 -11.16
CA PHE A 441 -28.74 -3.04 -10.38
C PHE A 441 -27.42 -3.31 -11.12
N ASN A 442 -26.38 -3.56 -10.31
CA ASN A 442 -25.11 -4.10 -10.78
C ASN A 442 -24.57 -5.08 -9.73
N ARG A 443 -24.20 -6.27 -10.17
CA ARG A 443 -23.66 -7.34 -9.32
C ARG A 443 -22.34 -7.80 -9.87
N ALA A 444 -21.34 -7.96 -8.99
CA ALA A 444 -20.08 -8.57 -9.33
C ALA A 444 -19.80 -9.76 -8.43
N TYR A 445 -19.34 -10.83 -9.04
CA TYR A 445 -18.96 -12.09 -8.38
C TYR A 445 -17.51 -12.37 -8.70
N GLY A 446 -16.71 -12.68 -7.70
CA GLY A 446 -15.29 -12.98 -7.90
C GLY A 446 -14.80 -14.11 -7.03
N LEU A 447 -13.85 -14.86 -7.59
CA LEU A 447 -13.01 -15.82 -6.88
C LEU A 447 -11.56 -15.37 -7.06
N ASP A 448 -10.77 -15.49 -6.01
CA ASP A 448 -9.36 -15.13 -6.04
C ASP A 448 -8.51 -16.04 -5.17
N GLY A 449 -7.22 -16.01 -5.40
CA GLY A 449 -6.27 -16.73 -4.57
C GLY A 449 -4.84 -16.29 -4.81
N ALA A 450 -4.03 -16.52 -3.80
CA ALA A 450 -2.59 -16.38 -3.85
C ALA A 450 -1.95 -17.64 -3.27
N TRP A 451 -1.17 -18.32 -4.10
CA TRP A 451 -0.54 -19.57 -3.74
C TRP A 451 0.98 -19.41 -3.65
N GLN A 452 1.53 -19.70 -2.48
CA GLN A 452 2.97 -19.75 -2.28
C GLN A 452 3.55 -21.03 -2.90
N THR A 453 4.28 -20.89 -4.00
CA THR A 453 4.83 -22.02 -4.75
C THR A 453 6.23 -22.41 -4.27
N SER A 454 6.98 -21.44 -3.70
CA SER A 454 8.31 -21.64 -3.13
C SER A 454 8.61 -20.54 -2.12
N ALA A 455 9.76 -20.56 -1.45
CA ALA A 455 10.17 -19.51 -0.53
C ALA A 455 10.07 -18.10 -1.16
N ASN A 456 10.38 -17.97 -2.44
CA ASN A 456 10.46 -16.71 -3.18
C ASN A 456 9.45 -16.59 -4.32
N GLY A 457 8.62 -17.62 -4.56
CA GLY A 457 7.68 -17.66 -5.68
C GLY A 457 6.23 -17.68 -5.23
N ARG A 458 5.37 -16.85 -5.86
CA ARG A 458 3.94 -16.75 -5.56
C ARG A 458 3.11 -16.64 -6.83
N LEU A 459 2.06 -17.43 -6.92
CA LEU A 459 1.06 -17.40 -7.98
C LEU A 459 -0.19 -16.68 -7.49
N PHE A 460 -0.66 -15.71 -8.24
CA PHE A 460 -1.91 -14.99 -8.01
C PHE A 460 -2.88 -15.28 -9.14
N ALA A 461 -4.13 -15.50 -8.80
CA ALA A 461 -5.18 -15.64 -9.79
C ALA A 461 -6.48 -15.03 -9.29
N PHE A 462 -7.27 -14.47 -10.20
CA PHE A 462 -8.67 -14.19 -9.97
C PHE A 462 -9.50 -14.47 -11.23
N PHE A 463 -10.77 -14.75 -11.00
CA PHE A 463 -11.81 -14.80 -12.01
C PHE A 463 -13.03 -14.05 -11.49
N ALA A 464 -13.63 -13.23 -12.32
CA ALA A 464 -14.77 -12.41 -11.96
C ALA A 464 -15.80 -12.34 -13.08
N ARG A 465 -17.05 -12.12 -12.71
CA ARG A 465 -18.17 -11.90 -13.62
C ARG A 465 -19.04 -10.76 -13.10
N THR A 466 -19.58 -9.95 -14.01
CA THR A 466 -20.57 -8.91 -13.69
C THR A 466 -21.93 -9.23 -14.32
N ASP A 467 -22.99 -8.88 -13.60
CA ASP A 467 -24.38 -9.00 -14.06
C ASP A 467 -25.09 -7.66 -13.86
N SER A 468 -25.58 -7.11 -14.96
CA SER A 468 -26.37 -5.88 -15.01
C SER A 468 -27.19 -5.86 -16.29
N PRO A 469 -28.22 -5.02 -16.40
CA PRO A 469 -28.98 -4.87 -17.63
C PRO A 469 -28.11 -4.53 -18.84
N ALA A 470 -27.01 -3.80 -18.64
CA ALA A 470 -26.06 -3.42 -19.69
C ALA A 470 -25.08 -4.51 -20.08
N SER A 471 -24.94 -5.59 -19.31
CA SER A 471 -23.98 -6.68 -19.59
C SER A 471 -24.48 -7.74 -20.57
N LYS A 472 -25.76 -7.67 -20.98
CA LYS A 472 -26.37 -8.64 -21.88
C LYS A 472 -25.76 -8.55 -23.30
N GLY A 473 -25.48 -9.70 -23.91
CA GLY A 473 -25.05 -9.84 -25.31
C GLY A 473 -23.56 -9.64 -25.59
N GLY A 474 -22.68 -9.77 -24.59
CA GLY A 474 -21.23 -9.72 -24.74
C GLY A 474 -20.49 -10.51 -23.68
N SER A 475 -19.17 -10.32 -23.59
CA SER A 475 -18.31 -10.97 -22.58
C SER A 475 -18.32 -10.18 -21.28
N ASP A 476 -18.93 -10.73 -20.25
CA ASP A 476 -19.18 -10.11 -18.94
C ASP A 476 -18.20 -10.57 -17.84
N TYR A 477 -17.06 -11.11 -18.21
CA TYR A 477 -16.06 -11.66 -17.31
C TYR A 477 -14.70 -10.97 -17.40
N ALA A 478 -13.93 -11.09 -16.31
CA ALA A 478 -12.52 -10.73 -16.24
C ALA A 478 -11.75 -11.81 -15.48
N GLY A 479 -10.49 -11.97 -15.83
CA GLY A 479 -9.61 -12.91 -15.13
C GLY A 479 -8.15 -12.60 -15.33
N ARG A 480 -7.32 -13.03 -14.39
CA ARG A 480 -5.86 -12.90 -14.41
C ARG A 480 -5.21 -14.09 -13.75
N VAL A 481 -4.08 -14.51 -14.32
CA VAL A 481 -3.10 -15.38 -13.69
C VAL A 481 -1.74 -14.67 -13.75
N TYR A 482 -1.06 -14.58 -12.61
CA TYR A 482 0.19 -13.85 -12.50
C TYR A 482 1.13 -14.56 -11.54
N TYR A 483 2.31 -14.92 -12.03
CA TYR A 483 3.38 -15.50 -11.23
C TYR A 483 4.44 -14.46 -10.93
N ASN A 484 4.90 -14.38 -9.69
CA ASN A 484 5.97 -13.51 -9.24
C ASN A 484 7.02 -14.31 -8.48
N TYR A 485 8.29 -14.16 -8.89
CA TYR A 485 9.45 -14.69 -8.19
C TYR A 485 10.35 -13.51 -7.77
N ALA A 486 10.70 -13.45 -6.49
CA ALA A 486 11.55 -12.42 -5.91
C ALA A 486 12.75 -13.06 -5.20
N GLY A 487 13.83 -13.24 -5.94
CA GLY A 487 15.11 -13.70 -5.39
C GLY A 487 16.03 -12.54 -5.00
N PRO A 488 17.15 -12.83 -4.33
CA PRO A 488 18.07 -11.80 -3.83
C PRO A 488 18.82 -11.05 -4.95
N VAL A 489 19.06 -11.70 -6.07
CA VAL A 489 19.77 -11.13 -7.23
C VAL A 489 18.84 -10.96 -8.42
N TRP A 490 17.99 -11.95 -8.68
CA TRP A 490 17.06 -11.96 -9.80
C TRP A 490 15.63 -11.93 -9.32
N SER A 491 14.81 -11.12 -9.95
CA SER A 491 13.36 -11.15 -9.80
C SER A 491 12.72 -11.26 -11.18
N THR A 492 11.64 -12.04 -11.27
CA THR A 492 10.88 -12.15 -12.50
C THR A 492 9.41 -12.28 -12.22
N ALA A 493 8.60 -11.76 -13.12
CA ALA A 493 7.17 -12.01 -13.07
C ALA A 493 6.61 -12.13 -14.48
N ALA A 494 5.57 -12.93 -14.61
CA ALA A 494 4.84 -13.08 -15.86
C ALA A 494 3.35 -13.28 -15.58
N GLY A 495 2.49 -12.74 -16.43
CA GLY A 495 1.06 -12.87 -16.27
C GLY A 495 0.28 -12.72 -17.55
N TYR A 496 -0.93 -13.23 -17.49
CA TYR A 496 -1.96 -13.07 -18.50
C TYR A 496 -3.24 -12.57 -17.86
N SER A 497 -3.87 -11.58 -18.48
CA SER A 497 -5.16 -11.03 -18.08
C SER A 497 -6.09 -10.92 -19.30
N GLN A 498 -7.37 -11.15 -19.07
CA GLN A 498 -8.40 -10.88 -20.06
C GLN A 498 -9.59 -10.18 -19.40
N VAL A 499 -10.10 -9.16 -20.06
CA VAL A 499 -11.29 -8.40 -19.64
C VAL A 499 -12.24 -8.33 -20.82
N GLY A 500 -13.48 -8.74 -20.59
CA GLY A 500 -14.55 -8.71 -21.59
C GLY A 500 -15.02 -7.30 -21.91
N ASP A 501 -15.73 -7.16 -22.99
CA ASP A 501 -16.27 -5.90 -23.49
C ASP A 501 -17.49 -5.40 -22.71
N ARG A 502 -18.18 -6.31 -21.98
CA ARG A 502 -19.34 -6.03 -21.14
C ARG A 502 -19.08 -6.17 -19.64
N PHE A 503 -17.86 -6.51 -19.28
CA PHE A 503 -17.47 -6.54 -17.88
C PHE A 503 -17.44 -5.12 -17.29
N ASN A 504 -18.28 -4.86 -16.30
CA ASN A 504 -18.44 -3.55 -15.67
C ASN A 504 -18.74 -3.66 -14.17
N PRO A 505 -17.74 -3.65 -13.28
CA PRO A 505 -17.95 -3.59 -11.84
C PRO A 505 -18.19 -2.14 -11.40
N GLU A 506 -19.44 -1.69 -11.34
CA GLU A 506 -19.77 -0.28 -11.07
C GLU A 506 -19.33 0.18 -9.68
N VAL A 507 -19.32 -0.71 -8.68
CA VAL A 507 -18.80 -0.44 -7.32
C VAL A 507 -17.28 -0.69 -7.25
N GLY A 508 -16.69 -1.11 -8.34
CA GLY A 508 -15.28 -1.38 -8.48
C GLY A 508 -14.53 -0.31 -9.27
N PHE A 509 -13.37 -0.68 -9.76
CA PHE A 509 -12.58 0.12 -10.69
C PHE A 509 -12.20 -0.71 -11.91
N LEU A 510 -12.38 -0.14 -13.09
CA LEU A 510 -11.96 -0.71 -14.35
C LEU A 510 -11.23 0.37 -15.15
N GLN A 511 -9.91 0.21 -15.32
CA GLN A 511 -9.11 1.16 -16.09
C GLN A 511 -9.35 1.03 -17.60
N ARG A 512 -9.52 -0.20 -18.07
CA ARG A 512 -9.67 -0.54 -19.49
C ARG A 512 -10.54 -1.78 -19.65
N SER A 513 -11.40 -1.81 -20.67
CA SER A 513 -12.24 -2.95 -21.04
C SER A 513 -11.81 -3.54 -22.38
N ALA A 514 -12.35 -4.71 -22.74
CA ALA A 514 -12.21 -5.37 -24.02
C ALA A 514 -10.75 -5.66 -24.42
N TYR A 515 -9.93 -6.20 -23.52
CA TYR A 515 -8.52 -6.47 -23.84
C TYR A 515 -8.05 -7.84 -23.34
N ARG A 516 -6.94 -8.29 -23.93
CA ARG A 516 -6.03 -9.32 -23.43
C ARG A 516 -4.68 -8.68 -23.14
N ARG A 517 -4.06 -9.01 -22.02
CA ARG A 517 -2.75 -8.46 -21.65
C ARG A 517 -1.78 -9.59 -21.33
N LEU A 518 -0.61 -9.51 -21.93
CA LEU A 518 0.58 -10.21 -21.49
C LEU A 518 1.46 -9.24 -20.72
N GLU A 519 1.85 -9.61 -19.53
CA GLU A 519 2.69 -8.78 -18.68
C GLU A 519 3.93 -9.55 -18.26
N SER A 520 5.07 -8.87 -18.24
CA SER A 520 6.32 -9.43 -17.80
C SER A 520 7.16 -8.41 -17.07
N ARG A 521 7.98 -8.90 -16.14
CA ARG A 521 8.95 -8.12 -15.39
C ARG A 521 10.22 -8.93 -15.21
N TYR A 522 11.37 -8.25 -15.36
CA TYR A 522 12.69 -8.80 -15.09
C TYR A 522 13.46 -7.79 -14.27
N GLY A 523 14.03 -8.23 -13.16
CA GLY A 523 14.84 -7.41 -12.28
C GLY A 523 16.16 -8.09 -11.97
N PHE A 524 17.21 -7.28 -11.93
CA PHE A 524 18.54 -7.67 -11.53
C PHE A 524 19.02 -6.69 -10.46
N SER A 525 19.56 -7.19 -9.35
CA SER A 525 20.11 -6.39 -8.27
C SER A 525 21.41 -7.02 -7.79
N TYR A 526 22.52 -6.30 -7.90
CA TYR A 526 23.85 -6.81 -7.61
C TYR A 526 24.62 -5.85 -6.71
N GLN A 527 25.35 -6.39 -5.76
CA GLN A 527 26.27 -5.64 -4.89
C GLN A 527 27.71 -5.99 -5.24
N PRO A 528 28.45 -5.05 -5.84
CA PRO A 528 29.80 -5.29 -6.30
C PRO A 528 30.80 -5.25 -5.13
N LYS A 529 31.22 -6.39 -4.63
CA LYS A 529 32.24 -6.48 -3.55
C LYS A 529 33.58 -5.84 -3.90
N ARG A 530 33.90 -5.71 -5.20
CA ARG A 530 35.15 -5.09 -5.69
C ARG A 530 35.10 -3.56 -5.71
N TRP A 531 33.93 -2.96 -5.60
CA TRP A 531 33.72 -1.51 -5.67
C TRP A 531 33.07 -1.01 -4.38
N PRO A 532 33.85 -0.79 -3.31
CA PRO A 532 33.29 -0.47 -1.98
C PRO A 532 32.55 0.86 -1.94
N SER A 533 32.76 1.74 -2.94
CA SER A 533 32.00 3.00 -3.09
C SER A 533 30.59 2.81 -3.67
N ILE A 534 30.30 1.64 -4.26
CA ILE A 534 29.00 1.32 -4.86
C ILE A 534 28.30 0.28 -3.99
N ARG A 535 27.17 0.68 -3.41
CA ARG A 535 26.34 -0.19 -2.59
C ARG A 535 25.58 -1.21 -3.44
N ARG A 536 24.95 -0.74 -4.53
CA ARG A 536 24.08 -1.58 -5.36
C ARG A 536 24.03 -1.12 -6.81
N LEU A 537 23.93 -2.07 -7.70
CA LEU A 537 23.59 -1.89 -9.11
C LEU A 537 22.25 -2.56 -9.37
N VAL A 538 21.30 -1.84 -9.97
CA VAL A 538 19.97 -2.35 -10.26
C VAL A 538 19.63 -2.15 -11.73
N SER A 539 18.96 -3.12 -12.34
CA SER A 539 18.32 -3.00 -13.64
C SER A 539 16.94 -3.65 -13.57
N THR A 540 15.91 -2.99 -14.11
CA THR A 540 14.55 -3.55 -14.10
C THR A 540 13.81 -3.20 -15.38
N LEU A 541 13.31 -4.21 -16.06
CA LEU A 541 12.44 -4.07 -17.23
C LEU A 541 11.03 -4.53 -16.87
N ASN A 542 10.04 -3.67 -17.11
CA ASN A 542 8.63 -4.03 -17.12
C ASN A 542 8.13 -3.92 -18.56
N TYR A 543 7.47 -4.96 -19.06
CA TYR A 543 6.95 -4.96 -20.43
C TYR A 543 5.54 -5.52 -20.48
N ASN A 544 4.65 -4.79 -21.13
CA ASN A 544 3.23 -5.11 -21.24
C ASN A 544 2.80 -5.06 -22.71
N VAL A 545 2.03 -6.04 -23.13
CA VAL A 545 1.42 -6.11 -24.45
C VAL A 545 -0.09 -6.21 -24.29
N PHE A 546 -0.81 -5.29 -24.89
CA PHE A 546 -2.26 -5.30 -24.91
C PHE A 546 -2.76 -5.64 -26.32
N LEU A 547 -3.62 -6.62 -26.37
CA LEU A 547 -4.32 -7.07 -27.58
C LEU A 547 -5.81 -6.82 -27.39
N ASP A 548 -6.53 -6.54 -28.46
CA ASP A 548 -7.98 -6.58 -28.43
C ASP A 548 -8.52 -8.03 -28.32
N LEU A 549 -9.82 -8.20 -28.20
CA LEU A 549 -10.43 -9.53 -28.08
C LEU A 549 -10.29 -10.37 -29.35
N GLN A 550 -9.92 -9.77 -30.48
CA GLN A 550 -9.60 -10.42 -31.75
C GLN A 550 -8.09 -10.72 -31.91
N ASN A 551 -7.28 -10.56 -30.86
CA ASN A 551 -5.82 -10.73 -30.84
C ASN A 551 -5.03 -9.75 -31.74
N ARG A 552 -5.59 -8.59 -32.07
CA ARG A 552 -4.86 -7.54 -32.77
C ARG A 552 -4.14 -6.67 -31.75
N LEU A 553 -2.90 -6.29 -32.05
CA LEU A 553 -2.12 -5.42 -31.19
C LEU A 553 -2.81 -4.05 -31.05
N GLU A 554 -3.04 -3.62 -29.82
CA GLU A 554 -3.63 -2.34 -29.49
C GLU A 554 -2.60 -1.39 -28.86
N SER A 555 -1.79 -1.88 -27.90
CA SER A 555 -0.70 -1.09 -27.34
C SER A 555 0.36 -1.96 -26.70
N THR A 556 1.60 -1.46 -26.67
CA THR A 556 2.68 -1.99 -25.83
C THR A 556 3.22 -0.89 -24.94
N TYR A 557 3.72 -1.27 -23.79
CA TYR A 557 4.41 -0.37 -22.89
C TYR A 557 5.57 -1.08 -22.21
N GLY A 558 6.78 -0.56 -22.45
CA GLY A 558 8.02 -0.99 -21.82
C GLY A 558 8.61 0.15 -21.00
N HIS A 559 8.91 -0.11 -19.74
CA HIS A 559 9.65 0.79 -18.88
C HIS A 559 10.89 0.06 -18.36
N TRP A 560 12.04 0.59 -18.72
CA TRP A 560 13.31 -0.01 -18.41
C TRP A 560 14.19 0.94 -17.59
N HIS A 561 14.45 0.60 -16.34
CA HIS A 561 15.62 1.11 -15.65
C HIS A 561 16.83 0.38 -16.19
N VAL A 562 17.50 0.98 -17.18
CA VAL A 562 18.63 0.36 -17.87
C VAL A 562 19.74 0.08 -16.88
N PHE A 563 20.04 1.09 -16.05
CA PHE A 563 20.87 0.93 -14.86
C PHE A 563 20.46 1.94 -13.79
N GLU A 564 20.63 1.53 -12.55
CA GLU A 564 20.60 2.39 -11.38
C GLU A 564 21.86 2.08 -10.55
N VAL A 565 22.63 3.10 -10.25
CA VAL A 565 23.81 3.02 -9.40
C VAL A 565 23.50 3.69 -8.07
N GLN A 566 23.61 2.94 -6.98
CA GLN A 566 23.45 3.45 -5.61
C GLN A 566 24.82 3.51 -4.94
N PRO A 567 25.38 4.71 -4.70
CA PRO A 567 26.63 4.89 -3.95
C PRO A 567 26.48 4.47 -2.48
N GLN A 568 27.59 4.09 -1.83
CA GLN A 568 27.59 3.74 -0.41
C GLN A 568 27.22 4.94 0.49
N ARG A 569 27.56 6.16 0.06
CA ARG A 569 27.27 7.40 0.80
C ARG A 569 25.82 7.89 0.68
N GLY A 570 24.95 7.15 -0.03
CA GLY A 570 23.57 7.53 -0.30
C GLY A 570 23.38 8.18 -1.67
N GLY A 571 22.12 8.46 -2.00
CA GLY A 571 21.73 8.93 -3.32
C GLY A 571 21.66 7.84 -4.39
N ARG A 572 21.36 8.25 -5.63
CA ARG A 572 21.32 7.35 -6.79
C ARG A 572 21.50 8.09 -8.11
N ILE A 573 21.97 7.36 -9.10
CA ILE A 573 21.98 7.77 -10.51
C ILE A 573 21.21 6.70 -11.28
N THR A 574 20.17 7.10 -11.99
CA THR A 574 19.32 6.19 -12.76
C THR A 574 19.24 6.64 -14.21
N TYR A 575 19.40 5.73 -15.15
CA TYR A 575 19.05 5.94 -16.56
C TYR A 575 17.83 5.10 -16.89
N THR A 576 16.78 5.76 -17.36
CA THR A 576 15.51 5.13 -17.73
C THR A 576 15.25 5.23 -19.22
N MET A 577 14.55 4.24 -19.77
CA MET A 577 14.05 4.25 -21.13
C MET A 577 12.61 3.76 -21.15
N ASP A 578 11.73 4.52 -21.78
CA ASP A 578 10.34 4.16 -22.05
C ASP A 578 10.19 3.85 -23.54
N ILE A 579 9.52 2.74 -23.85
CA ILE A 579 9.16 2.36 -25.22
C ILE A 579 7.66 2.08 -25.21
N ALA A 580 6.90 2.81 -25.99
CA ALA A 580 5.47 2.61 -26.10
C ALA A 580 5.03 2.58 -27.57
N GLN A 581 4.11 1.68 -27.86
CA GLN A 581 3.35 1.68 -29.09
C GLN A 581 1.88 1.81 -28.70
N ASP A 582 1.17 2.76 -29.26
CA ASP A 582 -0.27 2.96 -28.98
C ASP A 582 -1.04 3.13 -30.30
N ARG A 583 -2.21 2.51 -30.35
CA ARG A 583 -3.12 2.56 -31.48
C ARG A 583 -4.50 2.99 -31.01
N PRO A 584 -4.71 4.29 -30.69
CA PRO A 584 -6.03 4.79 -30.36
C PRO A 584 -7.00 4.59 -31.54
N LEU A 585 -8.14 3.97 -31.24
CA LEU A 585 -9.20 3.73 -32.25
C LEU A 585 -10.16 4.92 -32.37
N ARG A 586 -10.13 5.83 -31.40
CA ARG A 586 -10.95 7.06 -31.35
C ARG A 586 -10.07 8.23 -30.95
N PRO A 587 -10.40 9.46 -31.38
CA PRO A 587 -9.68 10.64 -30.95
C PRO A 587 -9.89 10.83 -29.42
N PHE A 588 -8.87 11.33 -28.75
CA PHE A 588 -8.98 11.70 -27.34
C PHE A 588 -8.20 12.99 -27.05
N THR A 589 -8.66 13.73 -26.05
CA THR A 589 -8.04 14.98 -25.62
C THR A 589 -6.96 14.69 -24.59
N VAL A 590 -5.73 15.13 -24.85
CA VAL A 590 -4.59 15.02 -23.91
C VAL A 590 -4.50 16.23 -23.00
N TYR A 591 -4.89 17.40 -23.51
CA TYR A 591 -4.80 18.64 -22.78
C TYR A 591 -5.90 19.61 -23.22
N GLN A 592 -6.43 20.37 -22.27
CA GLN A 592 -7.36 21.46 -22.52
C GLN A 592 -6.95 22.64 -21.63
N ASP A 593 -6.76 23.82 -22.21
CA ASP A 593 -6.47 25.03 -21.46
C ASP A 593 -7.74 25.70 -20.92
N VAL A 594 -7.54 26.73 -20.08
CA VAL A 594 -8.65 27.51 -19.49
C VAL A 594 -9.48 28.28 -20.53
N ALA A 595 -8.92 28.53 -21.71
CA ALA A 595 -9.62 29.15 -22.83
C ALA A 595 -10.39 28.15 -23.71
N GLY A 596 -10.36 26.86 -23.34
CA GLY A 596 -11.06 25.76 -24.03
C GLY A 596 -10.33 25.23 -25.27
N ARG A 597 -9.07 25.64 -25.52
CA ARG A 597 -8.26 25.06 -26.61
C ARG A 597 -7.87 23.63 -26.23
N ARG A 598 -8.00 22.71 -27.17
CA ARG A 598 -7.75 21.27 -26.90
C ARG A 598 -6.62 20.76 -27.78
N VAL A 599 -5.77 19.94 -27.20
CA VAL A 599 -4.83 19.09 -27.93
C VAL A 599 -5.47 17.72 -28.04
N ILE A 600 -5.76 17.30 -29.26
CA ILE A 600 -6.49 16.06 -29.57
C ILE A 600 -5.54 15.13 -30.32
N ILE A 601 -5.39 13.91 -29.87
CA ILE A 601 -4.66 12.84 -30.56
C ILE A 601 -5.67 12.11 -31.48
N PRO A 602 -5.48 12.14 -32.80
CA PRO A 602 -6.35 11.42 -33.73
C PRO A 602 -6.13 9.90 -33.66
N PRO A 603 -7.05 9.08 -34.22
CA PRO A 603 -6.81 7.67 -34.42
C PRO A 603 -5.58 7.46 -35.32
N GLY A 604 -4.73 6.48 -34.96
CA GLY A 604 -3.50 6.21 -35.70
C GLY A 604 -2.63 5.19 -34.99
N GLU A 605 -1.45 4.94 -35.51
CA GLU A 605 -0.42 4.13 -34.89
C GLU A 605 0.76 5.02 -34.50
N TYR A 606 1.13 5.02 -33.25
CA TYR A 606 2.16 5.89 -32.69
C TYR A 606 3.20 5.05 -31.98
N VAL A 607 4.47 5.32 -32.26
CA VAL A 607 5.60 4.73 -31.57
C VAL A 607 6.35 5.84 -30.87
N SER A 608 6.45 5.72 -29.56
CA SER A 608 7.15 6.66 -28.69
C SER A 608 8.34 5.98 -28.03
N VAL A 609 9.49 6.62 -28.09
CA VAL A 609 10.69 6.22 -27.36
C VAL A 609 11.16 7.45 -26.61
N SER A 610 11.31 7.31 -25.32
CA SER A 610 11.86 8.38 -24.48
C SER A 610 12.87 7.82 -23.48
N GLY A 611 13.81 8.65 -23.08
CA GLY A 611 14.81 8.29 -22.07
C GLY A 611 15.16 9.48 -21.21
N GLY A 612 15.78 9.21 -20.07
CA GLY A 612 16.18 10.25 -19.16
C GLY A 612 17.16 9.79 -18.10
N VAL A 613 17.90 10.74 -17.57
CA VAL A 613 18.78 10.54 -16.43
C VAL A 613 18.17 11.20 -15.22
N GLU A 614 18.12 10.46 -14.11
CA GLU A 614 17.81 10.99 -12.79
C GLU A 614 19.06 10.91 -11.92
N TYR A 615 19.40 12.02 -11.30
CA TYR A 615 20.41 12.09 -10.25
C TYR A 615 19.73 12.59 -8.97
N ILE A 616 19.84 11.85 -7.89
CA ILE A 616 19.42 12.27 -6.56
C ILE A 616 20.64 12.15 -5.67
N SER A 617 21.05 13.26 -5.05
CA SER A 617 22.08 13.25 -4.00
C SER A 617 21.55 12.53 -2.75
N ASP A 618 22.36 12.40 -1.71
CA ASP A 618 21.85 11.82 -0.45
C ASP A 618 20.68 12.64 0.11
N PRO A 619 19.44 12.08 0.18
CA PRO A 619 18.27 12.81 0.67
C PRO A 619 18.36 13.18 2.16
N SER A 620 19.22 12.51 2.93
CA SER A 620 19.45 12.80 4.35
C SER A 620 20.44 13.94 4.60
N ALA A 621 21.17 14.37 3.58
CA ALA A 621 22.13 15.47 3.70
C ALA A 621 21.43 16.81 4.04
N PRO A 622 22.09 17.72 4.78
CA PRO A 622 21.55 19.05 5.08
C PRO A 622 21.14 19.83 3.83
N VAL A 623 21.85 19.67 2.74
CA VAL A 623 21.48 20.17 1.41
C VAL A 623 21.47 18.99 0.46
N ASN A 624 20.35 18.79 -0.22
CA ASN A 624 20.21 17.73 -1.23
C ASN A 624 19.67 18.30 -2.53
N VAL A 625 20.03 17.63 -3.62
CA VAL A 625 19.69 18.04 -4.99
C VAL A 625 19.13 16.83 -5.72
N ALA A 626 18.04 17.03 -6.44
CA ALA A 626 17.56 16.08 -7.42
C ALA A 626 17.51 16.79 -8.79
N VAL A 627 17.98 16.08 -9.81
CA VAL A 627 17.95 16.55 -11.20
C VAL A 627 17.40 15.40 -12.04
N GLN A 628 16.35 15.66 -12.78
CA GLN A 628 15.79 14.71 -13.72
C GLN A 628 15.73 15.32 -15.11
N THR A 629 16.09 14.53 -16.10
CA THR A 629 15.87 14.87 -17.52
C THR A 629 14.93 13.84 -18.11
N LYS A 630 14.09 14.28 -19.03
CA LYS A 630 13.30 13.38 -19.86
C LYS A 630 13.20 13.95 -21.27
N ASN A 631 13.62 13.17 -22.25
CA ASN A 631 13.55 13.57 -23.66
C ASN A 631 13.09 12.38 -24.51
N GLY A 632 12.46 12.69 -25.64
CA GLY A 632 11.98 11.69 -26.58
C GLY A 632 10.71 12.09 -27.32
N ARG A 633 10.02 11.09 -27.84
CA ARG A 633 8.77 11.26 -28.57
C ARG A 633 7.56 11.00 -27.70
N PHE A 634 6.51 11.78 -27.92
CA PHE A 634 5.19 11.59 -27.32
C PHE A 634 4.14 11.77 -28.41
N TYR A 635 3.54 10.67 -28.85
CA TYR A 635 2.69 10.56 -30.04
C TYR A 635 3.42 11.08 -31.30
N ASP A 636 2.97 12.17 -31.91
CA ASP A 636 3.54 12.79 -33.09
C ASP A 636 4.48 13.97 -32.77
N GLY A 637 4.61 14.33 -31.50
CA GLY A 637 5.48 15.40 -31.03
C GLY A 637 6.73 14.89 -30.31
N ASP A 638 7.66 15.81 -30.11
CA ASP A 638 8.83 15.61 -29.27
C ASP A 638 8.63 16.30 -27.92
N HIS A 639 9.16 15.71 -26.86
CA HIS A 639 9.20 16.35 -25.56
C HIS A 639 10.62 16.39 -25.02
N PHE A 640 10.90 17.49 -24.32
CA PHE A 640 12.14 17.68 -23.57
C PHE A 640 11.82 18.39 -22.27
N GLY A 641 12.25 17.81 -21.17
CA GLY A 641 11.98 18.34 -19.85
C GLY A 641 13.18 18.22 -18.93
N TRP A 642 13.30 19.21 -18.06
CA TRP A 642 14.21 19.23 -16.91
C TRP A 642 13.39 19.46 -15.66
N GLU A 643 13.70 18.74 -14.62
CA GLU A 643 13.16 18.95 -13.29
C GLU A 643 14.33 19.10 -12.32
N PHE A 644 14.31 20.16 -11.52
CA PHE A 644 15.29 20.42 -10.49
C PHE A 644 14.57 20.53 -9.18
N ALA A 645 15.06 19.84 -8.16
CA ALA A 645 14.60 20.02 -6.80
C ALA A 645 15.82 20.28 -5.91
N LEU A 646 15.71 21.31 -5.08
CA LEU A 646 16.68 21.65 -4.06
C LEU A 646 16.01 21.50 -2.70
N GLY A 647 16.56 20.63 -1.86
CA GLY A 647 16.14 20.46 -0.48
C GLY A 647 17.17 21.06 0.47
N ALA A 648 16.72 21.79 1.45
CA ALA A 648 17.56 22.30 2.54
C ALA A 648 16.92 21.94 3.89
N ARG A 649 17.74 21.47 4.84
CA ARG A 649 17.32 21.10 6.19
C ARG A 649 18.16 21.81 7.24
N LEU A 650 17.50 22.39 8.21
CA LEU A 650 18.13 22.92 9.42
C LEU A 650 17.62 22.09 10.61
N GLY A 651 18.27 20.95 10.85
CA GLY A 651 17.82 19.94 11.79
C GLY A 651 16.52 19.25 11.32
N ALA A 652 15.77 18.63 12.24
CA ALA A 652 14.51 17.97 11.95
C ALA A 652 13.31 18.92 11.82
N ARG A 653 13.45 20.19 12.25
CA ARG A 653 12.31 21.11 12.41
C ARG A 653 12.06 22.02 11.22
N LEU A 654 13.07 22.29 10.41
CA LEU A 654 12.92 23.16 9.24
C LEU A 654 13.40 22.43 7.99
N ILE A 655 12.43 22.09 7.14
CA ILE A 655 12.65 21.48 5.83
C ILE A 655 12.08 22.45 4.80
N SER A 656 12.89 22.86 3.84
CA SER A 656 12.47 23.66 2.69
C SER A 656 12.81 22.92 1.41
N SER A 657 11.88 22.92 0.45
CA SER A 657 12.10 22.37 -0.89
C SER A 657 11.61 23.39 -1.93
N ALA A 658 12.37 23.54 -3.01
CA ALA A 658 12.04 24.37 -4.15
C ALA A 658 12.20 23.60 -5.46
#